data_e0804f33fcbf1b1dc13522ca5ae3e077
#
_entry.id   e0804f33fcbf1b1dc13522ca5ae3e077
#
_cell.length_a   1.000
_cell.length_b   1.000
_cell.length_c   1.000
_cell.angle_alpha   90.00
_cell.angle_beta   90.00
_cell.angle_gamma   90.00
#
_symmetry.space_group_name_H-M   'P 1'
#
loop_
_entity.id
_entity.type
_entity.pdbx_description
1 polymer ?
#
loop_
_entity_poly.entity_id
_entity_poly.type
_entity_poly.pdbx_seq_one_letter_code
_entity_poly.pdbx_strand_id
1 'polypeptide(L)'
;MATKRLQGTRYSKPSPLAARGFLIRLIAVFICAAVASSMVMSAYPSIRERLFRLAPVASTESVPVLCIRFLLILMSLLVIGVMIAFGVKPVGMWMHRHRFILGASVIAACVLLNISGSSIGMWNYWLGHDMSTDVVWGTPRIMRTDEYVVGTPLAFSQSYSGYSYFNDLFGNKPADMFIVKDAPVLALAELFRPFHWGYILFGSSRGLAFYWSARLVVLFLAAYEFFLCISNDRRQEKHKGVAFVGAILIACAPLVQWWFAVNALPEMLIAIFVSIVCFDRYLGDTESGHRAAYAAVILICAGMFALTLYPAWQISLGYLLAGLILCIVIRHWGHIRISRKDALIFVGEIALFCVILGSAVVTSWGTIQSMLHTAYPGARQSIGGGLPPLSLISSVGTLFFPFKDYAVDSVTTNMVEASRFVDLFPLGIILAVFGMIKRKKVDVLSAWLIAVIALFSVFACVGMPLWLSKIMMLTSVTSGRCVVVLGVANIAVLVRAAAIIDGRLSWKQSLLVTFVFAVILAWANHAMYLSYIGRLLVVACFAIAGLLSFAVLNNGVIARTVVAPIVSVGLLVSGLSVNPVQYGSAPVTKQPLIQQVQSLRSENPGMWAIDDAFGSQLANLAVANGVHTLNALEVTPDLATWKKLDPNGRWEEIYNRYAFVSVNVVEQEAADVFTLVSPDSFTVHVTPAQLRKLGVNNVLSPQKLDEMQFDGYSFERIGETIDGRTPYRIIQQ
;
A
#
# COMPACT_ATOMS: atom_id res chain seq x y z
N MET A 1 25.36 2.14 -53.30
CA MET A 1 25.09 0.72 -53.65
C MET A 1 25.51 -0.17 -52.51
N ALA A 2 24.57 -0.79 -51.80
CA ALA A 2 24.63 -2.08 -51.13
C ALA A 2 23.41 -2.17 -50.21
N THR A 3 22.30 -2.54 -50.78
CA THR A 3 21.07 -2.97 -50.06
C THR A 3 21.33 -4.34 -49.42
N LYS A 4 21.59 -4.42 -48.12
CA LYS A 4 21.55 -5.67 -47.37
C LYS A 4 20.10 -6.04 -47.11
N ARG A 5 19.61 -7.06 -47.81
CA ARG A 5 18.34 -7.75 -47.61
C ARG A 5 18.25 -8.21 -46.15
N LEU A 6 17.23 -7.74 -45.43
CA LEU A 6 16.72 -8.34 -44.18
C LEU A 6 16.15 -9.72 -44.58
N GLN A 7 16.91 -10.78 -44.30
CA GLN A 7 16.38 -12.15 -44.32
C GLN A 7 15.45 -12.28 -43.12
N GLY A 8 14.15 -12.25 -43.39
CA GLY A 8 13.12 -12.65 -42.44
C GLY A 8 13.34 -14.10 -42.01
N THR A 9 13.59 -14.32 -40.74
CA THR A 9 13.56 -15.65 -40.14
C THR A 9 12.13 -16.19 -40.30
N ARG A 10 11.92 -17.04 -41.32
CA ARG A 10 10.72 -17.85 -41.45
C ARG A 10 10.65 -18.74 -40.23
N TYR A 11 9.66 -18.49 -39.37
CA TYR A 11 9.25 -19.44 -38.35
C TYR A 11 8.80 -20.71 -39.09
N SER A 12 9.66 -21.74 -39.13
CA SER A 12 9.26 -23.08 -39.56
C SER A 12 8.21 -23.57 -38.60
N LYS A 13 7.05 -23.99 -39.09
CA LYS A 13 6.04 -24.67 -38.27
C LYS A 13 6.72 -25.84 -37.53
N PRO A 14 6.54 -25.98 -36.21
CA PRO A 14 7.15 -27.10 -35.49
C PRO A 14 6.69 -28.42 -36.13
N SER A 15 7.58 -29.41 -36.17
CA SER A 15 7.23 -30.71 -36.69
C SER A 15 6.07 -31.31 -35.88
N PRO A 16 5.19 -32.13 -36.48
CA PRO A 16 4.05 -32.73 -35.75
C PRO A 16 4.47 -33.49 -34.50
N LEU A 17 5.66 -34.10 -34.50
CA LEU A 17 6.25 -34.81 -33.36
C LEU A 17 6.66 -33.82 -32.24
N ALA A 18 7.24 -32.68 -32.58
CA ALA A 18 7.59 -31.62 -31.60
C ALA A 18 6.33 -30.99 -30.96
N ALA A 19 5.28 -30.78 -31.76
CA ALA A 19 3.99 -30.30 -31.28
C ALA A 19 3.29 -31.30 -30.34
N ARG A 20 3.34 -32.61 -30.67
CA ARG A 20 2.84 -33.71 -29.79
C ARG A 20 3.60 -33.76 -28.46
N GLY A 21 4.94 -33.70 -28.51
CA GLY A 21 5.76 -33.69 -27.29
C GLY A 21 5.50 -32.44 -26.40
N PHE A 22 5.26 -31.30 -27.00
CA PHE A 22 4.87 -30.10 -26.26
C PHE A 22 3.50 -30.25 -25.57
N LEU A 23 2.51 -30.77 -26.31
CA LEU A 23 1.16 -30.98 -25.78
C LEU A 23 1.14 -32.02 -24.63
N ILE A 24 1.88 -33.14 -24.78
CA ILE A 24 1.99 -34.15 -23.71
C ILE A 24 2.58 -33.54 -22.44
N ARG A 25 3.65 -32.75 -22.55
CA ARG A 25 4.24 -32.05 -21.38
C ARG A 25 3.26 -31.09 -20.73
N LEU A 26 2.52 -30.32 -21.52
CA LEU A 26 1.54 -29.37 -21.01
C LEU A 26 0.40 -30.08 -20.27
N ILE A 27 -0.12 -31.19 -20.84
CA ILE A 27 -1.15 -32.01 -20.19
C ILE A 27 -0.62 -32.62 -18.88
N ALA A 28 0.61 -33.16 -18.88
CA ALA A 28 1.22 -33.68 -17.67
C ALA A 28 1.38 -32.62 -16.58
N VAL A 29 1.84 -31.42 -16.93
CA VAL A 29 1.94 -30.29 -16.00
C VAL A 29 0.57 -29.94 -15.44
N PHE A 30 -0.47 -29.88 -16.28
CA PHE A 30 -1.83 -29.59 -15.84
C PHE A 30 -2.37 -30.63 -14.85
N ILE A 31 -2.22 -31.92 -15.17
CA ILE A 31 -2.66 -33.01 -14.29
C ILE A 31 -1.92 -32.98 -12.95
N CYS A 32 -0.58 -32.86 -12.98
CA CYS A 32 0.21 -32.75 -11.76
C CYS A 32 -0.18 -31.52 -10.91
N ALA A 33 -0.39 -30.38 -11.55
CA ALA A 33 -0.83 -29.16 -10.86
C ALA A 33 -2.23 -29.32 -10.26
N ALA A 34 -3.17 -29.95 -10.96
CA ALA A 34 -4.53 -30.21 -10.46
C ALA A 34 -4.53 -31.15 -9.25
N VAL A 35 -3.76 -32.23 -9.31
CA VAL A 35 -3.61 -33.18 -8.19
C VAL A 35 -2.96 -32.48 -6.98
N ALA A 36 -1.86 -31.75 -7.20
CA ALA A 36 -1.18 -31.02 -6.14
C ALA A 36 -2.09 -29.92 -5.54
N SER A 37 -2.90 -29.24 -6.36
CA SER A 37 -3.89 -28.27 -5.89
C SER A 37 -4.92 -28.91 -4.96
N SER A 38 -5.42 -30.09 -5.30
CA SER A 38 -6.35 -30.85 -4.45
C SER A 38 -5.71 -31.23 -3.12
N MET A 39 -4.42 -31.64 -3.14
CA MET A 39 -3.68 -31.94 -1.91
C MET A 39 -3.51 -30.70 -1.02
N VAL A 40 -3.15 -29.54 -1.61
CA VAL A 40 -3.04 -28.29 -0.86
C VAL A 40 -4.37 -27.85 -0.30
N MET A 41 -5.47 -28.01 -1.06
CA MET A 41 -6.82 -27.73 -0.56
C MET A 41 -7.17 -28.60 0.65
N SER A 42 -6.87 -29.90 0.62
CA SER A 42 -7.07 -30.81 1.75
C SER A 42 -6.21 -30.45 2.99
N ALA A 43 -5.01 -29.92 2.76
CA ALA A 43 -4.11 -29.47 3.81
C ALA A 43 -4.42 -28.06 4.33
N TYR A 44 -5.24 -27.29 3.63
CA TYR A 44 -5.47 -25.86 3.93
C TYR A 44 -6.00 -25.61 5.35
N PRO A 45 -6.91 -26.41 5.92
CA PRO A 45 -7.33 -26.22 7.33
C PRO A 45 -6.16 -26.23 8.30
N SER A 46 -5.22 -27.18 8.13
CA SER A 46 -4.00 -27.25 8.95
C SER A 46 -3.01 -26.11 8.66
N ILE A 47 -2.91 -25.66 7.41
CA ILE A 47 -2.12 -24.48 7.03
C ILE A 47 -2.70 -23.25 7.69
N ARG A 48 -4.01 -23.09 7.64
CA ARG A 48 -4.73 -21.96 8.25
C ARG A 48 -4.49 -21.89 9.75
N GLU A 49 -4.65 -23.00 10.44
CA GLU A 49 -4.45 -23.08 11.89
C GLU A 49 -3.00 -22.80 12.31
N ARG A 50 -2.05 -23.50 11.67
CA ARG A 50 -0.63 -23.46 12.08
C ARG A 50 0.11 -22.23 11.58
N LEU A 51 -0.15 -21.80 10.35
CA LEU A 51 0.58 -20.69 9.71
C LEU A 51 -0.10 -19.34 9.97
N PHE A 52 -1.42 -19.28 9.83
CA PHE A 52 -2.18 -18.03 9.99
C PHE A 52 -2.82 -17.90 11.38
N ARG A 53 -2.74 -18.91 12.23
CA ARG A 53 -3.28 -18.94 13.59
C ARG A 53 -4.77 -18.57 13.66
N LEU A 54 -5.50 -18.88 12.63
CA LEU A 54 -6.95 -18.72 12.58
C LEU A 54 -7.62 -19.96 13.18
N ALA A 55 -8.69 -19.74 13.93
CA ALA A 55 -9.50 -20.85 14.44
C ALA A 55 -9.98 -21.78 13.30
N PRO A 56 -10.19 -23.08 13.60
CA PRO A 56 -10.82 -24.00 12.64
C PRO A 56 -12.11 -23.36 12.10
N VAL A 57 -12.42 -23.58 10.82
CA VAL A 57 -13.66 -23.06 10.22
C VAL A 57 -14.84 -23.66 10.95
N ALA A 58 -15.53 -22.85 11.76
CA ALA A 58 -16.75 -23.26 12.46
C ALA A 58 -17.97 -23.35 11.54
N SER A 59 -17.92 -22.67 10.37
CA SER A 59 -18.96 -22.63 9.36
C SER A 59 -18.47 -23.23 8.03
N THR A 60 -19.40 -23.74 7.23
CA THR A 60 -19.10 -24.17 5.85
C THR A 60 -18.64 -22.97 5.03
N GLU A 61 -17.42 -23.03 4.51
CA GLU A 61 -16.88 -22.00 3.60
C GLU A 61 -17.78 -21.89 2.35
N SER A 62 -17.98 -20.68 1.86
CA SER A 62 -18.77 -20.46 0.66
C SER A 62 -18.15 -21.08 -0.58
N VAL A 63 -18.98 -21.63 -1.47
CA VAL A 63 -18.53 -22.26 -2.72
C VAL A 63 -17.62 -21.33 -3.54
N PRO A 64 -17.91 -20.02 -3.71
CA PRO A 64 -17.00 -19.10 -4.40
C PRO A 64 -15.61 -19.07 -3.79
N VAL A 65 -15.48 -19.00 -2.46
CA VAL A 65 -14.17 -18.99 -1.77
C VAL A 65 -13.37 -20.25 -2.05
N LEU A 66 -14.02 -21.42 -1.99
CA LEU A 66 -13.36 -22.69 -2.30
C LEU A 66 -12.89 -22.75 -3.76
N CYS A 67 -13.75 -22.36 -4.70
CA CYS A 67 -13.40 -22.31 -6.13
C CYS A 67 -12.25 -21.36 -6.42
N ILE A 68 -12.28 -20.14 -5.88
CA ILE A 68 -11.24 -19.14 -6.08
C ILE A 68 -9.93 -19.61 -5.47
N ARG A 69 -9.96 -20.17 -4.26
CA ARG A 69 -8.77 -20.77 -3.62
C ARG A 69 -8.14 -21.85 -4.49
N PHE A 70 -8.95 -22.78 -4.96
CA PHE A 70 -8.48 -23.84 -5.86
C PHE A 70 -7.85 -23.25 -7.13
N LEU A 71 -8.50 -22.27 -7.76
CA LEU A 71 -7.98 -21.62 -8.97
C LEU A 71 -6.65 -20.91 -8.73
N LEU A 72 -6.50 -20.18 -7.62
CA LEU A 72 -5.25 -19.48 -7.29
C LEU A 72 -4.11 -20.47 -7.06
N ILE A 73 -4.35 -21.55 -6.33
CA ILE A 73 -3.36 -22.61 -6.10
C ILE A 73 -2.99 -23.29 -7.43
N LEU A 74 -3.99 -23.66 -8.24
CA LEU A 74 -3.80 -24.28 -9.54
C LEU A 74 -2.96 -23.41 -10.48
N MET A 75 -3.30 -22.13 -10.61
CA MET A 75 -2.56 -21.19 -11.46
C MET A 75 -1.10 -21.03 -11.00
N SER A 76 -0.89 -20.94 -9.69
CA SER A 76 0.46 -20.83 -9.11
C SER A 76 1.30 -22.08 -9.42
N LEU A 77 0.72 -23.28 -9.24
CA LEU A 77 1.39 -24.54 -9.53
C LEU A 77 1.59 -24.78 -11.03
N LEU A 78 0.66 -24.30 -11.88
CA LEU A 78 0.82 -24.34 -13.33
C LEU A 78 2.00 -23.49 -13.79
N VAL A 79 2.16 -22.26 -13.27
CA VAL A 79 3.31 -21.40 -13.60
C VAL A 79 4.62 -22.10 -13.21
N ILE A 80 4.70 -22.65 -12.01
CA ILE A 80 5.86 -23.40 -11.53
C ILE A 80 6.12 -24.63 -12.41
N GLY A 81 5.09 -25.42 -12.68
CA GLY A 81 5.18 -26.62 -13.51
C GLY A 81 5.63 -26.33 -14.95
N VAL A 82 5.12 -25.25 -15.54
CA VAL A 82 5.56 -24.79 -16.87
C VAL A 82 7.03 -24.35 -16.84
N MET A 83 7.46 -23.64 -15.81
CA MET A 83 8.87 -23.25 -15.64
C MET A 83 9.79 -24.48 -15.51
N ILE A 84 9.36 -25.53 -14.81
CA ILE A 84 10.11 -26.78 -14.66
C ILE A 84 10.14 -27.54 -16.01
N ALA A 85 9.00 -27.71 -16.67
CA ALA A 85 8.87 -28.51 -17.88
C ALA A 85 9.53 -27.90 -19.12
N PHE A 86 9.51 -26.55 -19.23
CA PHE A 86 10.01 -25.83 -20.41
C PHE A 86 11.26 -24.99 -20.13
N GLY A 87 11.68 -24.92 -18.88
CA GLY A 87 12.84 -24.16 -18.42
C GLY A 87 12.53 -22.71 -18.09
N VAL A 88 13.22 -22.19 -17.06
CA VAL A 88 13.02 -20.84 -16.55
C VAL A 88 13.36 -19.75 -17.59
N LYS A 89 14.39 -19.98 -18.42
CA LYS A 89 14.86 -18.96 -19.40
C LYS A 89 13.84 -18.71 -20.51
N PRO A 90 13.34 -19.71 -21.27
CA PRO A 90 12.36 -19.46 -22.34
C PRO A 90 11.02 -18.94 -21.81
N VAL A 91 10.54 -19.47 -20.67
CA VAL A 91 9.31 -18.98 -20.02
C VAL A 91 9.48 -17.52 -19.56
N GLY A 92 10.59 -17.20 -18.92
CA GLY A 92 10.90 -15.83 -18.49
C GLY A 92 11.03 -14.85 -19.65
N MET A 93 11.59 -15.25 -20.80
CA MET A 93 11.62 -14.41 -22.00
C MET A 93 10.22 -14.17 -22.57
N TRP A 94 9.38 -15.20 -22.61
CA TRP A 94 8.00 -15.08 -23.05
C TRP A 94 7.20 -14.15 -22.11
N MET A 95 7.31 -14.33 -20.79
CA MET A 95 6.68 -13.47 -19.79
C MET A 95 7.15 -12.01 -19.93
N HIS A 96 8.46 -11.78 -20.11
CA HIS A 96 8.99 -10.44 -20.35
C HIS A 96 8.37 -9.78 -21.60
N ARG A 97 8.21 -10.53 -22.68
CA ARG A 97 7.61 -10.01 -23.93
C ARG A 97 6.15 -9.63 -23.76
N HIS A 98 5.40 -10.39 -22.96
CA HIS A 98 3.95 -10.23 -22.79
C HIS A 98 3.57 -9.62 -21.43
N ARG A 99 4.52 -9.06 -20.66
CA ARG A 99 4.34 -8.62 -19.27
C ARG A 99 3.19 -7.66 -19.04
N PHE A 100 2.94 -6.73 -19.97
CA PHE A 100 1.84 -5.77 -19.84
C PHE A 100 0.47 -6.44 -20.04
N ILE A 101 0.37 -7.35 -21.00
CA ILE A 101 -0.86 -8.13 -21.24
C ILE A 101 -1.11 -9.06 -20.06
N LEU A 102 -0.09 -9.73 -19.55
CA LEU A 102 -0.20 -10.57 -18.35
C LEU A 102 -0.63 -9.75 -17.14
N GLY A 103 -0.05 -8.57 -16.94
CA GLY A 103 -0.45 -7.67 -15.86
C GLY A 103 -1.92 -7.27 -15.97
N ALA A 104 -2.35 -6.81 -17.15
CA ALA A 104 -3.74 -6.46 -17.40
C ALA A 104 -4.70 -7.65 -17.18
N SER A 105 -4.30 -8.86 -17.61
CA SER A 105 -5.08 -10.09 -17.39
C SER A 105 -5.22 -10.43 -15.91
N VAL A 106 -4.17 -10.22 -15.10
CA VAL A 106 -4.23 -10.44 -13.65
C VAL A 106 -5.19 -9.44 -13.00
N ILE A 107 -5.12 -8.16 -13.36
CA ILE A 107 -6.04 -7.14 -12.85
C ILE A 107 -7.49 -7.51 -13.23
N ALA A 108 -7.73 -7.83 -14.49
CA ALA A 108 -9.06 -8.23 -14.97
C ALA A 108 -9.59 -9.47 -14.24
N ALA A 109 -8.74 -10.47 -14.00
CA ALA A 109 -9.12 -11.67 -13.24
C ALA A 109 -9.48 -11.32 -11.79
N CYS A 110 -8.71 -10.47 -11.10
CA CYS A 110 -9.03 -10.03 -9.74
C CYS A 110 -10.38 -9.29 -9.68
N VAL A 111 -10.65 -8.40 -10.64
CA VAL A 111 -11.93 -7.67 -10.73
C VAL A 111 -13.11 -8.62 -11.01
N LEU A 112 -12.94 -9.55 -11.94
CA LEU A 112 -13.98 -10.54 -12.29
C LEU A 112 -14.28 -11.50 -11.14
N LEU A 113 -13.23 -11.98 -10.46
CA LEU A 113 -13.33 -12.84 -9.29
C LEU A 113 -13.68 -12.07 -8.02
N ASN A 114 -13.72 -10.74 -8.08
CA ASN A 114 -14.03 -9.85 -6.96
C ASN A 114 -13.14 -10.08 -5.74
N ILE A 115 -11.83 -10.15 -5.94
CA ILE A 115 -10.83 -10.39 -4.89
C ILE A 115 -9.93 -9.18 -4.67
N SER A 116 -9.68 -8.87 -3.40
CA SER A 116 -8.83 -7.76 -2.96
C SER A 116 -7.84 -8.19 -1.88
N GLY A 117 -6.94 -7.31 -1.50
CA GLY A 117 -6.04 -7.49 -0.35
C GLY A 117 -6.53 -6.79 0.93
N SER A 118 -7.78 -6.34 0.95
CA SER A 118 -8.35 -5.58 2.05
C SER A 118 -8.55 -6.42 3.31
N SER A 119 -8.36 -5.80 4.46
CA SER A 119 -8.62 -6.41 5.77
C SER A 119 -10.05 -6.17 6.28
N ILE A 120 -11.00 -5.93 5.39
CA ILE A 120 -12.41 -5.67 5.75
C ILE A 120 -13.06 -6.81 6.56
N GLY A 121 -12.53 -8.04 6.49
CA GLY A 121 -12.94 -9.15 7.37
C GLY A 121 -12.84 -8.82 8.87
N MET A 122 -12.05 -7.81 9.25
CA MET A 122 -11.97 -7.32 10.63
C MET A 122 -13.30 -6.75 11.15
N TRP A 123 -14.21 -6.30 10.28
CA TRP A 123 -15.56 -5.89 10.69
C TRP A 123 -16.35 -7.05 11.30
N ASN A 124 -16.19 -8.27 10.78
CA ASN A 124 -16.77 -9.45 11.40
C ASN A 124 -16.26 -9.63 12.82
N TYR A 125 -14.94 -9.50 13.03
CA TYR A 125 -14.34 -9.61 14.39
C TYR A 125 -14.90 -8.57 15.37
N TRP A 126 -15.01 -7.30 14.95
CA TRP A 126 -15.53 -6.22 15.79
C TRP A 126 -17.01 -6.36 16.14
N LEU A 127 -17.78 -7.08 15.31
CA LEU A 127 -19.19 -7.35 15.52
C LEU A 127 -19.45 -8.74 16.14
N GLY A 128 -18.39 -9.46 16.55
CA GLY A 128 -18.51 -10.76 17.21
C GLY A 128 -18.71 -11.95 16.26
N HIS A 129 -18.43 -11.78 14.96
CA HIS A 129 -18.52 -12.82 13.95
C HIS A 129 -17.15 -13.37 13.54
N ASP A 130 -17.12 -14.45 12.75
CA ASP A 130 -15.87 -15.03 12.24
C ASP A 130 -15.20 -14.10 11.20
N MET A 131 -14.06 -13.53 11.57
CA MET A 131 -13.28 -12.63 10.70
C MET A 131 -12.75 -13.30 9.44
N SER A 132 -12.77 -14.61 9.37
CA SER A 132 -12.28 -15.40 8.25
C SER A 132 -13.35 -15.70 7.20
N THR A 133 -14.59 -15.28 7.44
CA THR A 133 -15.66 -15.36 6.45
C THR A 133 -15.23 -14.62 5.17
N ASP A 134 -15.38 -15.26 4.03
CA ASP A 134 -14.97 -14.75 2.71
C ASP A 134 -13.45 -14.52 2.53
N VAL A 135 -12.60 -15.03 3.43
CA VAL A 135 -11.15 -15.03 3.25
C VAL A 135 -10.70 -16.24 2.44
N VAL A 136 -10.20 -15.99 1.26
CA VAL A 136 -9.66 -17.03 0.36
C VAL A 136 -8.33 -17.54 0.85
N TRP A 137 -7.43 -16.62 1.27
CA TRP A 137 -6.08 -16.94 1.76
C TRP A 137 -5.59 -15.88 2.73
N GLY A 138 -4.77 -16.27 3.72
CA GLY A 138 -4.16 -15.35 4.67
C GLY A 138 -5.08 -14.96 5.82
N THR A 139 -4.81 -13.82 6.44
CA THR A 139 -5.49 -13.32 7.64
C THR A 139 -5.75 -11.82 7.54
N PRO A 140 -6.98 -11.34 7.81
CA PRO A 140 -7.25 -9.92 8.02
C PRO A 140 -6.38 -9.35 9.15
N ARG A 141 -5.94 -8.11 9.03
CA ARG A 141 -4.96 -7.50 9.93
C ARG A 141 -5.59 -6.39 10.77
N ILE A 142 -5.65 -6.62 12.09
CA ILE A 142 -6.19 -5.64 13.05
C ILE A 142 -5.45 -4.29 12.98
N MET A 143 -4.14 -4.30 12.73
CA MET A 143 -3.30 -3.10 12.63
C MET A 143 -3.58 -2.20 11.41
N ARG A 144 -4.55 -2.59 10.56
CA ARG A 144 -4.90 -1.88 9.34
C ARG A 144 -6.15 -1.02 9.48
N THR A 145 -6.37 -0.45 10.63
CA THR A 145 -7.53 0.41 10.90
C THR A 145 -7.68 1.54 9.88
N ASP A 146 -6.61 2.21 9.49
CA ASP A 146 -6.65 3.26 8.46
C ASP A 146 -7.19 2.78 7.10
N GLU A 147 -7.09 1.48 6.81
CA GLU A 147 -7.62 0.90 5.59
C GLU A 147 -9.08 0.49 5.77
N TYR A 148 -9.38 -0.47 6.68
CA TYR A 148 -10.72 -1.07 6.73
C TYR A 148 -11.72 -0.23 7.54
N VAL A 149 -11.28 0.64 8.45
CA VAL A 149 -12.14 1.55 9.22
C VAL A 149 -12.29 2.91 8.51
N VAL A 150 -11.27 3.35 7.76
CA VAL A 150 -11.26 4.68 7.14
C VAL A 150 -11.33 4.60 5.62
N GLY A 151 -10.24 4.21 4.96
CA GLY A 151 -10.12 4.34 3.50
C GLY A 151 -11.19 3.61 2.72
N THR A 152 -11.46 2.34 3.04
CA THR A 152 -12.48 1.53 2.36
C THR A 152 -13.91 2.04 2.64
N PRO A 153 -14.34 2.32 3.90
CA PRO A 153 -15.65 2.91 4.17
C PRO A 153 -15.88 4.25 3.48
N LEU A 154 -14.90 5.14 3.48
CA LEU A 154 -15.03 6.44 2.82
C LEU A 154 -15.16 6.28 1.30
N ALA A 155 -14.37 5.40 0.68
CA ALA A 155 -14.50 5.11 -0.74
C ALA A 155 -15.90 4.52 -1.09
N PHE A 156 -16.44 3.65 -0.22
CA PHE A 156 -17.77 3.05 -0.43
C PHE A 156 -18.89 4.07 -0.28
N SER A 157 -18.78 5.01 0.66
CA SER A 157 -19.76 6.07 0.87
C SER A 157 -19.98 6.92 -0.39
N GLN A 158 -18.94 7.06 -1.21
CA GLN A 158 -19.01 7.85 -2.44
C GLN A 158 -20.00 7.32 -3.47
N SER A 159 -20.30 6.03 -3.47
CA SER A 159 -21.35 5.47 -4.32
C SER A 159 -22.75 5.98 -3.96
N TYR A 160 -22.98 6.39 -2.72
CA TYR A 160 -24.24 6.95 -2.25
C TYR A 160 -24.36 8.47 -2.45
N SER A 161 -23.24 9.17 -2.60
CA SER A 161 -23.17 10.60 -2.92
C SER A 161 -22.99 10.89 -4.42
N GLY A 162 -23.05 9.85 -5.28
CA GLY A 162 -22.79 10.00 -6.72
C GLY A 162 -21.34 10.40 -7.03
N TYR A 163 -20.39 10.02 -6.19
CA TYR A 163 -18.98 10.41 -6.27
C TYR A 163 -18.76 11.92 -6.23
N SER A 164 -19.58 12.62 -5.45
CA SER A 164 -19.46 14.06 -5.26
C SER A 164 -18.13 14.43 -4.60
N TYR A 165 -17.61 15.59 -4.92
CA TYR A 165 -16.37 16.14 -4.34
C TYR A 165 -16.51 16.36 -2.83
N PHE A 166 -17.69 16.80 -2.39
CA PHE A 166 -18.11 16.94 -1.00
C PHE A 166 -19.22 15.94 -0.70
N ASN A 167 -19.15 15.26 0.45
CA ASN A 167 -20.10 14.23 0.85
C ASN A 167 -20.86 14.66 2.10
N ASP A 168 -22.18 14.73 2.00
CA ASP A 168 -23.08 15.19 3.06
C ASP A 168 -23.44 14.11 4.11
N LEU A 169 -22.90 12.89 3.98
CA LEU A 169 -23.16 11.80 4.93
C LEU A 169 -22.36 11.93 6.23
N PHE A 170 -21.42 12.89 6.30
CA PHE A 170 -20.50 13.09 7.42
C PHE A 170 -20.89 14.32 8.25
N GLY A 171 -21.60 14.15 9.36
CA GLY A 171 -21.97 15.24 10.25
C GLY A 171 -22.83 16.31 9.59
N ASN A 172 -22.72 17.54 10.09
CA ASN A 172 -23.46 18.70 9.54
C ASN A 172 -22.68 19.48 8.47
N LYS A 173 -21.38 19.23 8.35
CA LYS A 173 -20.52 19.87 7.35
C LYS A 173 -20.13 18.86 6.28
N PRO A 174 -20.43 19.15 4.99
CA PRO A 174 -20.00 18.28 3.89
C PRO A 174 -18.50 18.02 3.93
N ALA A 175 -18.11 16.75 3.94
CA ALA A 175 -16.72 16.34 4.01
C ALA A 175 -16.05 16.39 2.63
N ASP A 176 -14.89 17.06 2.54
CA ASP A 176 -14.04 17.03 1.35
C ASP A 176 -13.41 15.64 1.19
N MET A 177 -13.89 14.88 0.22
CA MET A 177 -13.49 13.50 -0.01
C MET A 177 -12.22 13.39 -0.85
N PHE A 178 -11.87 14.47 -1.57
CA PHE A 178 -10.73 14.45 -2.47
C PHE A 178 -9.43 14.75 -1.75
N ILE A 179 -9.26 15.95 -1.17
CA ILE A 179 -7.92 16.43 -0.80
C ILE A 179 -7.32 15.71 0.41
N VAL A 180 -8.14 15.32 1.39
CA VAL A 180 -7.66 14.79 2.67
C VAL A 180 -7.70 13.27 2.73
N LYS A 181 -8.75 12.66 2.19
CA LYS A 181 -9.03 11.23 2.39
C LYS A 181 -8.80 10.34 1.19
N ASP A 182 -8.35 10.93 0.10
CA ASP A 182 -8.00 10.14 -1.08
C ASP A 182 -9.13 9.16 -1.47
N ALA A 183 -10.38 9.64 -1.43
CA ALA A 183 -11.55 8.89 -1.85
C ALA A 183 -11.91 9.21 -3.31
N PRO A 184 -12.54 8.28 -4.05
CA PRO A 184 -12.88 8.50 -5.46
C PRO A 184 -13.94 9.60 -5.63
N VAL A 185 -13.72 10.53 -6.58
CA VAL A 185 -14.64 11.63 -6.89
C VAL A 185 -14.78 11.82 -8.41
N LEU A 186 -15.93 12.35 -8.86
CA LEU A 186 -16.11 12.75 -10.26
C LEU A 186 -15.62 14.18 -10.48
N ALA A 187 -14.30 14.34 -10.60
CA ALA A 187 -13.65 15.61 -10.89
C ALA A 187 -12.48 15.44 -11.85
N LEU A 188 -12.08 16.52 -12.55
CA LEU A 188 -10.96 16.45 -13.50
C LEU A 188 -9.65 16.03 -12.82
N ALA A 189 -9.45 16.42 -11.57
CA ALA A 189 -8.27 16.07 -10.81
C ALA A 189 -8.15 14.57 -10.49
N GLU A 190 -9.25 13.80 -10.61
CA GLU A 190 -9.23 12.34 -10.50
C GLU A 190 -8.40 11.65 -11.60
N LEU A 191 -8.07 12.39 -12.67
CA LEU A 191 -7.08 11.94 -13.66
C LEU A 191 -5.72 11.60 -13.02
N PHE A 192 -5.36 12.28 -11.94
CA PHE A 192 -4.12 12.03 -11.17
C PHE A 192 -4.24 10.87 -10.18
N ARG A 193 -5.41 10.22 -10.08
CA ARG A 193 -5.69 9.09 -9.20
C ARG A 193 -6.26 7.88 -9.95
N PRO A 194 -5.52 7.33 -10.93
CA PRO A 194 -6.05 6.32 -11.85
C PRO A 194 -6.52 5.04 -11.17
N PHE A 195 -6.05 4.74 -9.96
CA PHE A 195 -6.46 3.54 -9.22
C PHE A 195 -7.87 3.66 -8.61
N HIS A 196 -8.41 4.88 -8.48
CA HIS A 196 -9.78 5.11 -8.02
C HIS A 196 -10.83 4.88 -9.12
N TRP A 197 -10.43 4.91 -10.40
CA TRP A 197 -11.37 4.74 -11.51
C TRP A 197 -12.15 3.43 -11.42
N GLY A 198 -11.57 2.40 -10.78
CA GLY A 198 -12.26 1.14 -10.55
C GLY A 198 -13.55 1.30 -9.74
N TYR A 199 -13.59 2.17 -8.74
CA TYR A 199 -14.78 2.44 -7.95
C TYR A 199 -15.88 3.11 -8.79
N ILE A 200 -15.50 4.07 -9.62
CA ILE A 200 -16.41 4.81 -10.49
C ILE A 200 -16.98 3.90 -11.59
N LEU A 201 -16.14 3.02 -12.17
CA LEU A 201 -16.50 2.19 -13.32
C LEU A 201 -17.20 0.88 -12.92
N PHE A 202 -16.83 0.27 -11.79
CA PHE A 202 -17.27 -1.09 -11.42
C PHE A 202 -18.03 -1.14 -10.09
N GLY A 203 -18.25 0.02 -9.44
CA GLY A 203 -18.89 0.12 -8.12
C GLY A 203 -17.96 -0.30 -6.98
N SER A 204 -18.47 -0.24 -5.75
CA SER A 204 -17.66 -0.35 -4.52
C SER A 204 -16.86 -1.65 -4.42
N SER A 205 -17.50 -2.81 -4.57
CA SER A 205 -16.85 -4.10 -4.33
C SER A 205 -15.80 -4.45 -5.39
N ARG A 206 -16.15 -4.38 -6.68
CA ARG A 206 -15.20 -4.62 -7.78
C ARG A 206 -14.19 -3.49 -7.93
N GLY A 207 -14.57 -2.28 -7.55
CA GLY A 207 -13.68 -1.13 -7.45
C GLY A 207 -12.56 -1.37 -6.44
N LEU A 208 -12.89 -1.94 -5.28
CA LEU A 208 -11.91 -2.36 -4.28
C LEU A 208 -10.93 -3.42 -4.84
N ALA A 209 -11.46 -4.40 -5.59
CA ALA A 209 -10.62 -5.41 -6.26
C ALA A 209 -9.67 -4.78 -7.29
N PHE A 210 -10.16 -3.82 -8.10
CA PHE A 210 -9.34 -3.05 -9.04
C PHE A 210 -8.28 -2.22 -8.30
N TYR A 211 -8.66 -1.46 -7.28
CA TYR A 211 -7.78 -0.60 -6.49
C TYR A 211 -6.59 -1.37 -5.92
N TRP A 212 -6.82 -2.57 -5.37
CA TRP A 212 -5.76 -3.41 -4.83
C TRP A 212 -4.90 -4.06 -5.90
N SER A 213 -5.52 -4.71 -6.88
CA SER A 213 -4.80 -5.48 -7.90
C SER A 213 -4.03 -4.59 -8.86
N ALA A 214 -4.61 -3.47 -9.30
CA ALA A 214 -3.96 -2.55 -10.21
C ALA A 214 -2.72 -1.91 -9.57
N ARG A 215 -2.81 -1.47 -8.32
CA ARG A 215 -1.66 -0.92 -7.58
C ARG A 215 -0.52 -1.92 -7.44
N LEU A 216 -0.82 -3.16 -7.07
CA LEU A 216 0.20 -4.21 -6.92
C LEU A 216 0.89 -4.53 -8.25
N VAL A 217 0.10 -4.76 -9.29
CA VAL A 217 0.61 -5.14 -10.62
C VAL A 217 1.38 -3.98 -11.25
N VAL A 218 0.84 -2.76 -11.20
CA VAL A 218 1.50 -1.58 -11.76
C VAL A 218 2.78 -1.25 -11.00
N LEU A 219 2.79 -1.36 -9.66
CA LEU A 219 4.01 -1.18 -8.86
C LEU A 219 5.10 -2.17 -9.27
N PHE A 220 4.74 -3.46 -9.41
CA PHE A 220 5.69 -4.47 -9.84
C PHE A 220 6.25 -4.17 -11.24
N LEU A 221 5.39 -3.84 -12.20
CA LEU A 221 5.80 -3.52 -13.56
C LEU A 221 6.63 -2.22 -13.63
N ALA A 222 6.24 -1.19 -12.92
CA ALA A 222 6.96 0.08 -12.83
C ALA A 222 8.36 -0.11 -12.22
N ALA A 223 8.47 -0.86 -11.12
CA ALA A 223 9.76 -1.20 -10.52
C ALA A 223 10.63 -2.04 -11.48
N TYR A 224 10.03 -2.99 -12.20
CA TYR A 224 10.74 -3.80 -13.19
C TYR A 224 11.33 -2.94 -14.34
N GLU A 225 10.52 -2.07 -14.94
CA GLU A 225 10.99 -1.15 -15.99
C GLU A 225 12.03 -0.16 -15.46
N PHE A 226 11.85 0.34 -14.24
CA PHE A 226 12.81 1.21 -13.58
C PHE A 226 14.17 0.51 -13.39
N PHE A 227 14.18 -0.72 -12.89
CA PHE A 227 15.43 -1.47 -12.73
C PHE A 227 16.08 -1.85 -14.05
N LEU A 228 15.31 -2.10 -15.10
CA LEU A 228 15.85 -2.23 -16.46
C LEU A 228 16.51 -0.92 -16.93
N CYS A 229 15.89 0.23 -16.66
CA CYS A 229 16.39 1.55 -17.03
C CYS A 229 17.71 1.89 -16.32
N ILE A 230 17.79 1.69 -14.98
CA ILE A 230 19.00 2.01 -14.21
C ILE A 230 20.12 0.99 -14.37
N SER A 231 19.82 -0.26 -14.75
CA SER A 231 20.84 -1.27 -15.02
C SER A 231 21.69 -0.96 -16.25
N ASN A 232 21.21 -0.12 -17.11
CA ASN A 232 21.82 0.45 -18.31
C ASN A 232 22.87 -0.41 -19.01
N ASP A 233 22.40 -1.45 -19.70
CA ASP A 233 23.17 -2.01 -20.79
C ASP A 233 22.21 -2.38 -21.94
N ARG A 234 22.16 -1.52 -22.95
CA ARG A 234 21.30 -1.65 -24.15
C ARG A 234 21.51 -2.97 -24.90
N ARG A 235 22.39 -3.84 -24.43
CA ARG A 235 22.83 -5.03 -25.18
C ARG A 235 22.53 -6.37 -24.51
N GLN A 236 21.99 -6.48 -23.27
CA GLN A 236 22.03 -7.82 -22.66
C GLN A 236 20.80 -8.27 -21.89
N GLU A 237 20.32 -9.48 -22.27
CA GLU A 237 19.37 -10.32 -21.55
C GLU A 237 19.78 -10.61 -20.07
N LYS A 238 21.05 -10.39 -19.72
CA LYS A 238 21.57 -10.65 -18.37
C LYS A 238 20.92 -9.82 -17.26
N HIS A 239 20.45 -8.62 -17.56
CA HIS A 239 19.91 -7.71 -16.55
C HIS A 239 18.42 -7.92 -16.25
N LYS A 240 17.68 -8.68 -17.09
CA LYS A 240 16.26 -8.95 -16.88
C LYS A 240 16.00 -9.69 -15.57
N GLY A 241 16.84 -10.67 -15.23
CA GLY A 241 16.71 -11.42 -13.97
C GLY A 241 16.97 -10.54 -12.75
N VAL A 242 18.01 -9.70 -12.80
CA VAL A 242 18.34 -8.78 -11.69
C VAL A 242 17.23 -7.74 -11.51
N ALA A 243 16.71 -7.18 -12.61
CA ALA A 243 15.58 -6.24 -12.59
C ALA A 243 14.31 -6.90 -12.01
N PHE A 244 14.06 -8.17 -12.36
CA PHE A 244 12.92 -8.94 -11.83
C PHE A 244 13.03 -9.13 -10.31
N VAL A 245 14.21 -9.52 -9.80
CA VAL A 245 14.44 -9.65 -8.36
C VAL A 245 14.30 -8.29 -7.67
N GLY A 246 14.86 -7.22 -8.27
CA GLY A 246 14.68 -5.86 -7.76
C GLY A 246 13.21 -5.45 -7.66
N ALA A 247 12.39 -5.79 -8.67
CA ALA A 247 10.96 -5.51 -8.65
C ALA A 247 10.22 -6.28 -7.53
N ILE A 248 10.59 -7.55 -7.27
CA ILE A 248 10.06 -8.32 -6.14
C ILE A 248 10.49 -7.69 -4.80
N LEU A 249 11.77 -7.29 -4.67
CA LEU A 249 12.28 -6.64 -3.47
C LEU A 249 11.58 -5.32 -3.14
N ILE A 250 11.02 -4.64 -4.15
CA ILE A 250 10.16 -3.44 -3.96
C ILE A 250 8.71 -3.85 -3.72
N ALA A 251 8.06 -4.48 -4.70
CA ALA A 251 6.61 -4.68 -4.67
C ALA A 251 6.17 -5.65 -3.56
N CYS A 252 6.99 -6.64 -3.22
CA CYS A 252 6.72 -7.62 -2.18
C CYS A 252 7.52 -7.35 -0.89
N ALA A 253 8.13 -6.16 -0.76
CA ALA A 253 8.80 -5.77 0.48
C ALA A 253 7.81 -5.81 1.65
N PRO A 254 8.19 -6.35 2.82
CA PRO A 254 7.35 -6.28 4.01
C PRO A 254 6.85 -4.87 4.28
N LEU A 255 7.72 -3.86 4.23
CA LEU A 255 7.35 -2.47 4.44
C LEU A 255 6.27 -2.01 3.44
N VAL A 256 6.45 -2.23 2.14
CA VAL A 256 5.48 -1.81 1.12
C VAL A 256 4.14 -2.53 1.32
N GLN A 257 4.17 -3.81 1.66
CA GLN A 257 2.94 -4.58 1.87
C GLN A 257 2.23 -4.20 3.17
N TRP A 258 2.93 -3.87 4.25
CA TRP A 258 2.32 -3.35 5.48
C TRP A 258 1.76 -1.93 5.32
N TRP A 259 2.34 -1.10 4.48
CA TRP A 259 1.87 0.26 4.16
C TRP A 259 1.05 0.33 2.87
N PHE A 260 0.63 -0.81 2.32
CA PHE A 260 0.07 -0.88 0.96
C PHE A 260 -1.18 -0.03 0.74
N ALA A 261 -2.06 0.06 1.73
CA ALA A 261 -3.32 0.77 1.62
C ALA A 261 -3.36 2.06 2.45
N VAL A 262 -2.22 2.53 2.94
CA VAL A 262 -2.13 3.68 3.84
C VAL A 262 -1.17 4.71 3.24
N ASN A 263 -1.55 5.98 3.27
CA ASN A 263 -0.75 7.13 2.83
C ASN A 263 -0.18 7.01 1.41
N ALA A 264 -0.84 6.29 0.53
CA ALA A 264 -0.54 6.16 -0.90
C ALA A 264 0.95 5.85 -1.23
N LEU A 265 1.61 5.02 -0.40
CA LEU A 265 3.02 4.64 -0.63
C LEU A 265 3.24 3.96 -1.99
N PRO A 266 2.41 2.97 -2.43
CA PRO A 266 2.56 2.38 -3.75
C PRO A 266 2.48 3.40 -4.88
N GLU A 267 1.55 4.36 -4.79
CA GLU A 267 1.35 5.43 -5.78
C GLU A 267 2.58 6.33 -5.90
N MET A 268 3.17 6.73 -4.77
CA MET A 268 4.43 7.51 -4.77
C MET A 268 5.57 6.76 -5.45
N LEU A 269 5.73 5.46 -5.16
CA LEU A 269 6.76 4.63 -5.78
C LEU A 269 6.50 4.43 -7.27
N ILE A 270 5.25 4.17 -7.68
CA ILE A 270 4.83 4.08 -9.09
C ILE A 270 5.15 5.40 -9.81
N ALA A 271 4.76 6.52 -9.20
CA ALA A 271 4.99 7.85 -9.78
C ALA A 271 6.47 8.10 -10.07
N ILE A 272 7.36 7.79 -9.13
CA ILE A 272 8.80 7.95 -9.31
C ILE A 272 9.33 7.02 -10.40
N PHE A 273 9.01 5.73 -10.32
CA PHE A 273 9.57 4.73 -11.24
C PHE A 273 9.11 4.96 -12.68
N VAL A 274 7.82 5.24 -12.87
CA VAL A 274 7.26 5.54 -14.19
C VAL A 274 7.81 6.84 -14.75
N SER A 275 7.88 7.91 -13.92
CA SER A 275 8.44 9.20 -14.36
C SER A 275 9.88 9.06 -14.84
N ILE A 276 10.72 8.32 -14.10
CA ILE A 276 12.12 8.09 -14.47
C ILE A 276 12.25 7.33 -15.81
N VAL A 277 11.44 6.29 -15.99
CA VAL A 277 11.43 5.50 -17.23
C VAL A 277 10.94 6.34 -18.42
N CYS A 278 9.86 7.09 -18.23
CA CYS A 278 9.31 7.96 -19.26
C CYS A 278 10.25 9.12 -19.58
N PHE A 279 10.95 9.68 -18.60
CA PHE A 279 11.91 10.76 -18.80
C PHE A 279 13.14 10.30 -19.59
N ASP A 280 13.68 9.10 -19.26
CA ASP A 280 14.77 8.49 -20.04
C ASP A 280 14.36 8.27 -21.51
N ARG A 281 13.14 7.81 -21.75
CA ARG A 281 12.58 7.63 -23.09
C ARG A 281 12.31 8.96 -23.78
N TYR A 282 11.76 9.95 -23.09
CA TYR A 282 11.51 11.30 -23.63
C TYR A 282 12.78 11.95 -24.18
N LEU A 283 13.89 11.86 -23.45
CA LEU A 283 15.17 12.42 -23.91
C LEU A 283 15.83 11.58 -25.01
N GLY A 284 15.57 10.28 -25.04
CA GLY A 284 16.15 9.37 -26.04
C GLY A 284 15.37 9.21 -27.33
N ASP A 285 14.11 9.63 -27.39
CA ASP A 285 13.25 9.55 -28.57
C ASP A 285 13.38 10.81 -29.44
N THR A 286 12.99 10.72 -30.70
CA THR A 286 12.99 11.83 -31.66
C THR A 286 11.60 12.14 -32.21
N GLU A 287 10.63 11.27 -31.98
CA GLU A 287 9.25 11.44 -32.47
C GLU A 287 8.42 12.27 -31.47
N SER A 288 7.88 13.41 -31.95
CA SER A 288 7.11 14.34 -31.12
C SER A 288 5.86 13.71 -30.51
N GLY A 289 5.20 12.77 -31.19
CA GLY A 289 4.02 12.08 -30.66
C GLY A 289 4.37 11.19 -29.46
N HIS A 290 5.46 10.44 -29.53
CA HIS A 290 5.94 9.65 -28.41
C HIS A 290 6.39 10.53 -27.24
N ARG A 291 7.10 11.64 -27.51
CA ARG A 291 7.50 12.59 -26.49
C ARG A 291 6.31 13.20 -25.75
N ALA A 292 5.28 13.61 -26.47
CA ALA A 292 4.04 14.09 -25.88
C ALA A 292 3.43 13.03 -24.94
N ALA A 293 3.32 11.78 -25.38
CA ALA A 293 2.79 10.70 -24.55
C ALA A 293 3.63 10.48 -23.28
N TYR A 294 4.97 10.50 -23.38
CA TYR A 294 5.83 10.38 -22.20
C TYR A 294 5.69 11.56 -21.25
N ALA A 295 5.58 12.78 -21.77
CA ALA A 295 5.40 13.99 -20.96
C ALA A 295 4.03 13.97 -20.23
N ALA A 296 2.95 13.62 -20.93
CA ALA A 296 1.62 13.47 -20.32
C ALA A 296 1.63 12.44 -19.17
N VAL A 297 2.28 11.28 -19.36
CA VAL A 297 2.41 10.29 -18.30
C VAL A 297 3.23 10.82 -17.10
N ILE A 298 4.32 11.56 -17.37
CA ILE A 298 5.12 12.19 -16.29
C ILE A 298 4.27 13.17 -15.51
N LEU A 299 3.43 13.98 -16.17
CA LEU A 299 2.57 14.96 -15.49
C LEU A 299 1.46 14.28 -14.67
N ILE A 300 0.86 13.19 -15.18
CA ILE A 300 -0.07 12.37 -14.38
C ILE A 300 0.63 11.83 -13.13
N CYS A 301 1.84 11.29 -13.27
CA CYS A 301 2.65 10.81 -12.15
C CYS A 301 3.03 11.95 -11.18
N ALA A 302 3.34 13.14 -11.69
CA ALA A 302 3.62 14.32 -10.86
C ALA A 302 2.40 14.74 -10.04
N GLY A 303 1.20 14.74 -10.66
CA GLY A 303 -0.06 15.00 -9.95
C GLY A 303 -0.37 13.93 -8.91
N MET A 304 -0.19 12.65 -9.24
CA MET A 304 -0.35 11.54 -8.32
C MET A 304 0.60 11.70 -7.11
N PHE A 305 1.87 12.02 -7.35
CA PHE A 305 2.85 12.26 -6.29
C PHE A 305 2.52 13.48 -5.44
N ALA A 306 2.10 14.59 -6.06
CA ALA A 306 1.76 15.82 -5.35
C ALA A 306 0.53 15.65 -4.46
N LEU A 307 -0.51 14.97 -4.94
CA LEU A 307 -1.79 14.81 -4.26
C LEU A 307 -1.79 13.77 -3.13
N THR A 308 -0.70 13.04 -2.91
CA THR A 308 -0.60 12.13 -1.75
C THR A 308 -0.55 12.87 -0.42
N LEU A 309 -0.12 14.15 -0.41
CA LEU A 309 -0.06 15.05 0.76
C LEU A 309 0.58 14.42 2.01
N TYR A 310 1.62 13.63 1.80
CA TYR A 310 2.40 13.02 2.87
C TYR A 310 3.86 13.49 2.84
N PRO A 311 4.16 14.70 3.36
CA PRO A 311 5.47 15.36 3.22
C PRO A 311 6.66 14.51 3.69
N ALA A 312 6.46 13.66 4.70
CA ALA A 312 7.51 12.82 5.25
C ALA A 312 8.15 11.90 4.20
N TRP A 313 7.35 11.34 3.29
CA TRP A 313 7.84 10.52 2.18
C TRP A 313 8.09 11.32 0.91
N GLN A 314 7.24 12.31 0.63
CA GLN A 314 7.41 13.16 -0.56
C GLN A 314 8.77 13.86 -0.58
N ILE A 315 9.19 14.43 0.54
CA ILE A 315 10.48 15.13 0.65
C ILE A 315 11.63 14.14 0.53
N SER A 316 11.60 13.06 1.31
CA SER A 316 12.70 12.07 1.30
C SER A 316 12.85 11.39 -0.05
N LEU A 317 11.76 10.98 -0.68
CA LEU A 317 11.75 10.40 -2.03
C LEU A 317 12.03 11.45 -3.11
N GLY A 318 11.72 12.72 -2.87
CA GLY A 318 12.07 13.85 -3.72
C GLY A 318 13.58 14.00 -3.93
N TYR A 319 14.38 13.81 -2.88
CA TYR A 319 15.85 13.75 -2.99
C TYR A 319 16.31 12.63 -3.91
N LEU A 320 15.72 11.44 -3.77
CA LEU A 320 16.01 10.31 -4.65
C LEU A 320 15.65 10.64 -6.10
N LEU A 321 14.45 11.16 -6.33
CA LEU A 321 13.93 11.52 -7.66
C LEU A 321 14.79 12.58 -8.35
N ALA A 322 15.15 13.65 -7.65
CA ALA A 322 15.98 14.75 -8.18
C ALA A 322 17.30 14.24 -8.73
N GLY A 323 17.99 13.38 -7.97
CA GLY A 323 19.26 12.82 -8.43
C GLY A 323 19.12 11.82 -9.55
N LEU A 324 18.05 11.03 -9.57
CA LEU A 324 17.75 10.14 -10.69
C LEU A 324 17.52 10.94 -12.00
N ILE A 325 16.77 12.04 -11.93
CA ILE A 325 16.56 12.96 -13.04
C ILE A 325 17.90 13.53 -13.52
N LEU A 326 18.72 14.05 -12.59
CA LEU A 326 20.05 14.59 -12.94
C LEU A 326 20.93 13.54 -13.61
N CYS A 327 20.96 12.31 -13.11
CA CYS A 327 21.73 11.22 -13.73
C CYS A 327 21.25 10.89 -15.14
N ILE A 328 19.95 10.97 -15.43
CA ILE A 328 19.39 10.76 -16.77
C ILE A 328 19.78 11.92 -17.68
N VAL A 329 19.68 13.16 -17.21
CA VAL A 329 20.13 14.35 -17.98
C VAL A 329 21.62 14.21 -18.34
N ILE A 330 22.48 13.86 -17.39
CA ILE A 330 23.92 13.63 -17.64
C ILE A 330 24.13 12.51 -18.66
N ARG A 331 23.35 11.42 -18.60
CA ARG A 331 23.42 10.30 -19.56
C ARG A 331 23.12 10.73 -20.98
N HIS A 332 22.15 11.60 -21.17
CA HIS A 332 21.74 12.10 -22.50
C HIS A 332 22.42 13.41 -22.90
N TRP A 333 23.29 13.98 -22.05
CA TRP A 333 23.96 15.25 -22.30
C TRP A 333 24.70 15.24 -23.65
N GLY A 334 24.48 16.25 -24.46
CA GLY A 334 25.02 16.33 -25.82
C GLY A 334 24.20 15.63 -26.90
N HIS A 335 23.21 14.84 -26.53
CA HIS A 335 22.30 14.16 -27.47
C HIS A 335 20.87 14.71 -27.39
N ILE A 336 20.60 15.59 -26.45
CA ILE A 336 19.27 16.19 -26.23
C ILE A 336 18.96 17.13 -27.41
N ARG A 337 17.94 16.76 -28.18
CA ARG A 337 17.42 17.59 -29.29
C ARG A 337 15.91 17.76 -29.08
N ILE A 338 15.51 18.90 -28.56
CA ILE A 338 14.11 19.26 -28.36
C ILE A 338 13.73 20.25 -29.46
N SER A 339 12.74 19.90 -30.29
CA SER A 339 12.21 20.80 -31.33
C SER A 339 11.33 21.89 -30.71
N ARG A 340 11.10 22.99 -31.43
CA ARG A 340 10.14 24.01 -31.03
C ARG A 340 8.73 23.43 -30.84
N LYS A 341 8.34 22.45 -31.68
CA LYS A 341 7.07 21.76 -31.58
C LYS A 341 6.97 20.98 -30.25
N ASP A 342 8.02 20.22 -29.88
CA ASP A 342 8.05 19.46 -28.61
C ASP A 342 7.94 20.39 -27.41
N ALA A 343 8.65 21.55 -27.46
CA ALA A 343 8.59 22.54 -26.39
C ALA A 343 7.18 23.15 -26.25
N LEU A 344 6.52 23.48 -27.35
CA LEU A 344 5.16 24.01 -27.33
C LEU A 344 4.14 23.00 -26.80
N ILE A 345 4.25 21.75 -27.20
CA ILE A 345 3.39 20.67 -26.68
C ILE A 345 3.60 20.54 -25.18
N PHE A 346 4.84 20.47 -24.72
CA PHE A 346 5.16 20.33 -23.29
C PHE A 346 4.66 21.52 -22.46
N VAL A 347 4.79 22.76 -22.97
CA VAL A 347 4.22 23.95 -22.30
C VAL A 347 2.69 23.86 -22.22
N GLY A 348 2.02 23.40 -23.27
CA GLY A 348 0.58 23.19 -23.28
C GLY A 348 0.14 22.12 -22.26
N GLU A 349 0.87 21.02 -22.15
CA GLU A 349 0.63 19.96 -21.19
C GLU A 349 0.84 20.43 -19.74
N ILE A 350 1.90 21.22 -19.48
CA ILE A 350 2.12 21.85 -18.17
C ILE A 350 0.99 22.82 -17.84
N ALA A 351 0.55 23.63 -18.79
CA ALA A 351 -0.56 24.56 -18.56
C ALA A 351 -1.84 23.79 -18.17
N LEU A 352 -2.17 22.71 -18.90
CA LEU A 352 -3.31 21.84 -18.58
C LEU A 352 -3.14 21.20 -17.19
N PHE A 353 -1.97 20.69 -16.85
CA PHE A 353 -1.65 20.14 -15.54
C PHE A 353 -1.88 21.16 -14.44
N CYS A 354 -1.37 22.39 -14.61
CA CYS A 354 -1.56 23.47 -13.64
C CYS A 354 -3.04 23.87 -13.48
N VAL A 355 -3.82 23.87 -14.55
CA VAL A 355 -5.27 24.14 -14.49
C VAL A 355 -5.99 23.04 -13.71
N ILE A 356 -5.72 21.77 -14.01
CA ILE A 356 -6.38 20.65 -13.33
C ILE A 356 -5.99 20.62 -11.84
N LEU A 357 -4.70 20.71 -11.51
CA LEU A 357 -4.23 20.72 -10.12
C LEU A 357 -4.72 21.97 -9.37
N GLY A 358 -4.65 23.12 -10.03
CA GLY A 358 -5.14 24.39 -9.48
C GLY A 358 -6.65 24.35 -9.19
N SER A 359 -7.45 23.72 -10.05
CA SER A 359 -8.89 23.54 -9.79
C SER A 359 -9.14 22.74 -8.50
N ALA A 360 -8.39 21.67 -8.25
CA ALA A 360 -8.50 20.91 -7.00
C ALA A 360 -8.12 21.75 -5.78
N VAL A 361 -7.00 22.48 -5.86
CA VAL A 361 -6.57 23.36 -4.76
C VAL A 361 -7.61 24.45 -4.46
N VAL A 362 -8.17 25.08 -5.49
CA VAL A 362 -9.22 26.11 -5.33
C VAL A 362 -10.49 25.52 -4.72
N THR A 363 -10.94 24.35 -5.22
CA THR A 363 -12.15 23.69 -4.69
C THR A 363 -11.97 23.27 -3.23
N SER A 364 -10.81 22.77 -2.85
CA SER A 364 -10.49 22.34 -1.49
C SER A 364 -9.90 23.46 -0.60
N TRP A 365 -9.88 24.72 -1.05
CA TRP A 365 -9.17 25.79 -0.33
C TRP A 365 -9.62 25.93 1.12
N GLY A 366 -10.93 25.90 1.36
CA GLY A 366 -11.49 25.96 2.71
C GLY A 366 -11.05 24.80 3.61
N THR A 367 -10.98 23.61 3.04
CA THR A 367 -10.48 22.40 3.72
C THR A 367 -9.00 22.54 4.07
N ILE A 368 -8.19 22.99 3.12
CA ILE A 368 -6.75 23.21 3.31
C ILE A 368 -6.52 24.23 4.43
N GLN A 369 -7.22 25.36 4.39
CA GLN A 369 -7.13 26.37 5.44
C GLN A 369 -7.55 25.83 6.80
N SER A 370 -8.66 25.11 6.88
CA SER A 370 -9.12 24.49 8.13
C SER A 370 -8.03 23.58 8.72
N MET A 371 -7.40 22.73 7.89
CA MET A 371 -6.36 21.81 8.34
C MET A 371 -5.07 22.49 8.84
N LEU A 372 -4.71 23.63 8.26
CA LEU A 372 -3.52 24.39 8.69
C LEU A 372 -3.67 24.99 10.10
N HIS A 373 -4.90 25.12 10.60
CA HIS A 373 -5.21 25.75 11.88
C HIS A 373 -5.75 24.77 12.93
N THR A 374 -5.63 23.45 12.70
CA THR A 374 -6.06 22.43 13.65
C THR A 374 -5.06 22.23 14.79
N ALA A 375 -5.56 21.88 15.99
CA ALA A 375 -4.74 21.46 17.11
C ALA A 375 -3.99 20.13 16.79
N TYR A 376 -4.58 19.28 15.96
CA TYR A 376 -4.00 18.04 15.47
C TYR A 376 -4.39 17.81 13.99
N PRO A 377 -3.45 17.42 13.09
CA PRO A 377 -2.04 17.09 13.32
C PRO A 377 -1.11 18.25 13.64
N GLY A 378 -1.55 19.51 13.47
CA GLY A 378 -0.79 20.70 13.81
C GLY A 378 0.55 20.85 13.08
N ALA A 379 1.35 21.83 13.49
CA ALA A 379 2.67 22.08 12.94
C ALA A 379 3.72 21.20 13.63
N ARG A 380 3.98 20.02 13.07
CA ARG A 380 5.04 19.12 13.57
C ARG A 380 6.40 19.55 13.04
N GLN A 381 7.43 19.56 13.91
CA GLN A 381 8.81 19.79 13.53
C GLN A 381 9.67 18.63 14.00
N SER A 382 10.44 18.04 13.08
CA SER A 382 11.38 16.97 13.35
C SER A 382 12.81 17.43 13.11
N ILE A 383 13.72 17.01 13.97
CA ILE A 383 15.17 17.17 13.77
C ILE A 383 15.85 15.84 13.43
N GLY A 384 15.05 14.76 13.26
CA GLY A 384 15.57 13.42 13.08
C GLY A 384 16.07 12.80 14.38
N GLY A 385 16.96 11.81 14.26
CA GLY A 385 17.55 11.08 15.39
C GLY A 385 16.65 9.98 15.94
N GLY A 386 17.21 9.13 16.79
CA GLY A 386 16.50 8.10 17.56
C GLY A 386 16.20 6.80 16.82
N LEU A 387 16.50 6.68 15.53
CA LEU A 387 16.41 5.39 14.85
C LEU A 387 17.62 4.53 15.28
N PRO A 388 17.41 3.34 15.89
CA PRO A 388 18.54 2.48 16.25
C PRO A 388 19.36 2.12 15.01
N PRO A 389 20.71 2.35 14.98
CA PRO A 389 21.53 2.00 13.82
C PRO A 389 21.42 0.53 13.42
N LEU A 390 21.20 -0.36 14.39
CA LEU A 390 21.00 -1.79 14.15
C LEU A 390 19.80 -2.08 13.25
N SER A 391 18.77 -1.20 13.26
CA SER A 391 17.58 -1.34 12.41
C SER A 391 17.91 -1.26 10.92
N LEU A 392 19.03 -0.64 10.53
CA LEU A 392 19.46 -0.56 9.13
C LEU A 392 19.92 -1.92 8.57
N ILE A 393 20.35 -2.83 9.44
CA ILE A 393 20.88 -4.16 9.06
C ILE A 393 20.00 -5.32 9.59
N SER A 394 18.80 -5.04 10.11
CA SER A 394 17.91 -6.05 10.69
C SER A 394 16.64 -6.30 9.84
N SER A 395 16.74 -6.11 8.53
CA SER A 395 15.57 -6.17 7.63
C SER A 395 15.02 -7.58 7.40
N VAL A 396 15.84 -8.63 7.49
CA VAL A 396 15.46 -10.02 7.15
C VAL A 396 14.40 -10.58 8.10
N GLY A 397 14.46 -10.21 9.38
CA GLY A 397 13.48 -10.65 10.40
C GLY A 397 12.05 -10.21 10.11
N THR A 398 11.87 -9.12 9.37
CA THR A 398 10.54 -8.60 9.04
C THR A 398 9.77 -9.50 8.05
N LEU A 399 10.45 -10.44 7.38
CA LEU A 399 9.83 -11.46 6.54
C LEU A 399 8.93 -12.43 7.33
N PHE A 400 9.12 -12.54 8.64
CA PHE A 400 8.34 -13.45 9.50
C PHE A 400 7.09 -12.79 10.09
N PHE A 401 6.96 -11.47 10.03
CA PHE A 401 5.84 -10.73 10.59
C PHE A 401 4.45 -11.22 10.13
N PRO A 402 4.25 -11.66 8.87
CA PRO A 402 2.96 -12.19 8.47
C PRO A 402 2.55 -13.50 9.16
N PHE A 403 3.52 -14.27 9.69
CA PHE A 403 3.33 -15.63 10.20
C PHE A 403 3.45 -15.77 11.71
N LYS A 404 3.98 -14.76 12.38
CA LYS A 404 4.15 -14.74 13.82
C LYS A 404 3.81 -13.37 14.36
N ASP A 405 2.81 -13.31 15.23
CA ASP A 405 2.42 -12.07 15.88
C ASP A 405 3.56 -11.52 16.74
N TYR A 406 3.63 -10.21 16.79
CA TYR A 406 4.56 -9.52 17.65
C TYR A 406 4.10 -9.67 19.10
N ALA A 407 4.94 -10.20 19.97
CA ALA A 407 4.63 -10.29 21.39
C ALA A 407 4.58 -8.89 22.02
N VAL A 408 3.72 -8.71 23.01
CA VAL A 408 3.53 -7.43 23.72
C VAL A 408 4.84 -6.90 24.33
N ASP A 409 5.76 -7.79 24.70
CA ASP A 409 7.05 -7.47 25.32
C ASP A 409 8.18 -7.18 24.31
N SER A 410 7.88 -7.12 23.02
CA SER A 410 8.90 -6.80 22.02
C SER A 410 9.15 -5.28 21.93
N VAL A 411 10.33 -4.90 21.45
CA VAL A 411 10.79 -3.50 21.34
C VAL A 411 9.83 -2.62 20.54
N THR A 412 9.02 -3.21 19.67
CA THR A 412 7.93 -2.53 18.97
C THR A 412 6.69 -3.42 18.96
N THR A 413 5.55 -2.85 19.27
CA THR A 413 4.24 -3.51 19.22
C THR A 413 3.54 -3.35 17.87
N ASN A 414 4.08 -2.54 16.97
CA ASN A 414 3.48 -2.20 15.68
C ASN A 414 4.32 -2.74 14.50
N MET A 415 3.84 -3.82 13.88
CA MET A 415 4.50 -4.45 12.73
C MET A 415 4.59 -3.55 11.51
N VAL A 416 3.64 -2.63 11.32
CA VAL A 416 3.64 -1.66 10.22
C VAL A 416 4.85 -0.75 10.33
N GLU A 417 5.08 -0.18 11.51
CA GLU A 417 6.21 0.71 11.80
C GLU A 417 7.56 -0.05 11.86
N ALA A 418 7.55 -1.29 12.32
CA ALA A 418 8.74 -2.11 12.43
C ALA A 418 9.19 -2.71 11.10
N SER A 419 8.31 -2.77 10.09
CA SER A 419 8.61 -3.39 8.80
C SER A 419 9.71 -2.66 8.03
N ARG A 420 10.49 -3.40 7.23
CA ARG A 420 11.64 -2.89 6.47
C ARG A 420 11.64 -3.46 5.06
N PHE A 421 12.44 -2.85 4.17
CA PHE A 421 12.83 -3.47 2.91
C PHE A 421 13.91 -4.51 3.17
N VAL A 422 13.85 -5.62 2.47
CA VAL A 422 14.95 -6.61 2.49
C VAL A 422 16.01 -6.17 1.49
N ASP A 423 16.84 -5.24 1.90
CA ASP A 423 17.75 -4.48 1.04
C ASP A 423 19.23 -4.91 1.14
N LEU A 424 19.56 -5.84 2.07
CA LEU A 424 20.92 -6.34 2.32
C LEU A 424 21.93 -5.23 2.61
N PHE A 425 21.51 -4.11 3.21
CA PHE A 425 22.44 -3.06 3.61
C PHE A 425 23.59 -3.61 4.50
N PRO A 426 24.85 -3.23 4.30
CA PRO A 426 25.38 -2.30 3.31
C PRO A 426 26.00 -2.98 2.05
N LEU A 427 25.61 -4.23 1.73
CA LEU A 427 26.23 -5.02 0.65
C LEU A 427 26.22 -4.30 -0.71
N GLY A 428 25.13 -3.63 -1.06
CA GLY A 428 25.00 -2.86 -2.30
C GLY A 428 26.06 -1.75 -2.40
N ILE A 429 26.29 -1.01 -1.31
CA ILE A 429 27.31 0.05 -1.24
C ILE A 429 28.70 -0.53 -1.41
N ILE A 430 29.02 -1.60 -0.66
CA ILE A 430 30.33 -2.27 -0.74
C ILE A 430 30.63 -2.70 -2.17
N LEU A 431 29.67 -3.33 -2.82
CA LEU A 431 29.81 -3.78 -4.21
C LEU A 431 29.94 -2.62 -5.19
N ALA A 432 29.16 -1.55 -5.03
CA ALA A 432 29.23 -0.37 -5.89
C ALA A 432 30.61 0.31 -5.79
N VAL A 433 31.10 0.53 -4.56
CA VAL A 433 32.42 1.11 -4.30
C VAL A 433 33.53 0.21 -4.88
N PHE A 434 33.46 -1.10 -4.63
CA PHE A 434 34.43 -2.04 -5.20
C PHE A 434 34.41 -2.01 -6.75
N GLY A 435 33.23 -1.95 -7.36
CA GLY A 435 33.08 -1.84 -8.81
C GLY A 435 33.70 -0.53 -9.37
N MET A 436 33.49 0.59 -8.70
CA MET A 436 34.08 1.89 -9.07
C MET A 436 35.61 1.89 -8.95
N ILE A 437 36.16 1.35 -7.86
CA ILE A 437 37.61 1.22 -7.66
C ILE A 437 38.22 0.34 -8.75
N LYS A 438 37.66 -0.83 -9.00
CA LYS A 438 38.14 -1.78 -10.01
C LYS A 438 38.12 -1.19 -11.42
N ARG A 439 37.12 -0.43 -11.76
CA ARG A 439 36.98 0.23 -13.07
C ARG A 439 37.76 1.55 -13.17
N LYS A 440 38.28 2.06 -12.06
CA LYS A 440 38.88 3.39 -11.96
C LYS A 440 37.98 4.50 -12.52
N LYS A 441 36.65 4.35 -12.37
CA LYS A 441 35.68 5.28 -12.88
C LYS A 441 34.52 5.39 -11.90
N VAL A 442 34.14 6.62 -11.57
CA VAL A 442 32.98 6.90 -10.72
C VAL A 442 31.71 6.68 -11.52
N ASP A 443 30.80 5.87 -10.96
CA ASP A 443 29.43 5.75 -11.46
C ASP A 443 28.56 6.78 -10.75
N VAL A 444 28.15 7.82 -11.46
CA VAL A 444 27.43 8.98 -10.92
C VAL A 444 26.16 8.56 -10.20
N LEU A 445 25.41 7.60 -10.78
CA LEU A 445 24.19 7.11 -10.18
C LEU A 445 24.45 6.40 -8.85
N SER A 446 25.42 5.50 -8.80
CA SER A 446 25.80 4.82 -7.55
C SER A 446 26.31 5.81 -6.51
N ALA A 447 27.10 6.80 -6.90
CA ALA A 447 27.59 7.84 -5.99
C ALA A 447 26.44 8.67 -5.39
N TRP A 448 25.46 9.06 -6.21
CA TRP A 448 24.27 9.76 -5.72
C TRP A 448 23.42 8.91 -4.75
N LEU A 449 23.15 7.66 -5.11
CA LEU A 449 22.40 6.75 -4.24
C LEU A 449 23.08 6.56 -2.89
N ILE A 450 24.42 6.41 -2.88
CA ILE A 450 25.22 6.32 -1.65
C ILE A 450 25.12 7.62 -0.84
N ALA A 451 25.17 8.78 -1.49
CA ALA A 451 25.00 10.08 -0.80
C ALA A 451 23.62 10.22 -0.15
N VAL A 452 22.56 9.80 -0.84
CA VAL A 452 21.18 9.79 -0.29
C VAL A 452 21.10 8.84 0.91
N ILE A 453 21.67 7.62 0.80
CA ILE A 453 21.68 6.66 1.90
C ILE A 453 22.44 7.24 3.10
N ALA A 454 23.61 7.83 2.89
CA ALA A 454 24.39 8.45 3.96
C ALA A 454 23.64 9.60 4.64
N LEU A 455 23.06 10.51 3.85
CA LEU A 455 22.28 11.64 4.35
C LEU A 455 21.13 11.17 5.25
N PHE A 456 20.28 10.27 4.74
CA PHE A 456 19.11 9.83 5.49
C PHE A 456 19.43 8.86 6.63
N SER A 457 20.55 8.12 6.56
CA SER A 457 21.03 7.32 7.69
C SER A 457 21.52 8.22 8.84
N VAL A 458 22.27 9.28 8.54
CA VAL A 458 22.70 10.26 9.55
C VAL A 458 21.50 10.98 10.12
N PHE A 459 20.60 11.49 9.28
CA PHE A 459 19.38 12.16 9.74
C PHE A 459 18.51 11.26 10.62
N ALA A 460 18.31 10.01 10.23
CA ALA A 460 17.45 9.10 10.99
C ALA A 460 18.07 8.62 12.31
N CYS A 461 19.36 8.29 12.32
CA CYS A 461 20.03 7.71 13.49
C CYS A 461 20.56 8.77 14.47
N VAL A 462 21.13 9.85 13.95
CA VAL A 462 21.82 10.89 14.74
C VAL A 462 20.96 12.14 14.87
N GLY A 463 20.29 12.54 13.79
CA GLY A 463 19.57 13.81 13.69
C GLY A 463 20.45 14.94 13.16
N MET A 464 19.83 16.10 12.98
CA MET A 464 20.49 17.33 12.50
C MET A 464 20.03 18.55 13.30
N PRO A 465 20.84 19.62 13.39
CA PRO A 465 20.40 20.88 13.96
C PRO A 465 19.18 21.43 13.24
N LEU A 466 18.26 22.07 13.98
CA LEU A 466 16.98 22.55 13.45
C LEU A 466 17.16 23.47 12.22
N TRP A 467 18.15 24.38 12.25
CA TRP A 467 18.41 25.28 11.14
C TRP A 467 18.77 24.53 9.85
N LEU A 468 19.57 23.46 9.95
CA LEU A 468 19.92 22.63 8.80
C LEU A 468 18.73 21.81 8.30
N SER A 469 17.95 21.23 9.21
CA SER A 469 16.72 20.51 8.88
C SER A 469 15.72 21.44 8.16
N LYS A 470 15.62 22.72 8.54
CA LYS A 470 14.79 23.72 7.84
C LYS A 470 15.29 23.99 6.42
N ILE A 471 16.58 24.26 6.24
CA ILE A 471 17.18 24.52 4.91
C ILE A 471 16.97 23.31 3.98
N MET A 472 17.11 22.10 4.51
CA MET A 472 16.94 20.85 3.76
C MET A 472 15.48 20.38 3.69
N MET A 473 14.51 21.15 4.18
CA MET A 473 13.09 20.82 4.25
C MET A 473 12.78 19.51 5.03
N LEU A 474 13.72 19.04 5.85
CA LEU A 474 13.58 17.75 6.57
C LEU A 474 12.74 17.86 7.85
N THR A 475 12.30 19.05 8.24
CA THR A 475 11.48 19.25 9.46
C THR A 475 10.15 18.51 9.44
N SER A 476 9.64 18.16 8.26
CA SER A 476 8.43 17.34 8.09
C SER A 476 8.73 15.84 7.98
N VAL A 477 10.01 15.43 8.05
CA VAL A 477 10.43 14.03 7.90
C VAL A 477 10.77 13.46 9.27
N THR A 478 10.06 12.43 9.70
CA THR A 478 10.39 11.73 10.93
C THR A 478 11.40 10.59 10.65
N SER A 479 12.21 10.25 11.67
CA SER A 479 13.26 9.22 11.56
C SER A 479 12.72 7.87 11.07
N GLY A 480 11.56 7.44 11.58
CA GLY A 480 10.90 6.20 11.16
C GLY A 480 10.45 6.21 9.69
N ARG A 481 10.18 7.37 9.11
CA ARG A 481 9.77 7.48 7.70
C ARG A 481 10.93 7.46 6.71
N CYS A 482 12.16 7.71 7.18
CA CYS A 482 13.38 7.61 6.35
C CYS A 482 13.63 6.19 5.83
N VAL A 483 13.11 5.17 6.50
CA VAL A 483 13.28 3.76 6.09
C VAL A 483 12.77 3.48 4.67
N VAL A 484 11.82 4.28 4.17
CA VAL A 484 11.31 4.15 2.79
C VAL A 484 12.38 4.54 1.78
N VAL A 485 12.92 5.74 1.87
CA VAL A 485 13.94 6.22 0.93
C VAL A 485 15.24 5.40 1.06
N LEU A 486 15.62 5.02 2.29
CA LEU A 486 16.79 4.17 2.54
C LEU A 486 16.62 2.81 1.85
N GLY A 487 15.49 2.13 2.01
CA GLY A 487 15.27 0.83 1.40
C GLY A 487 15.24 0.88 -0.14
N VAL A 488 14.54 1.86 -0.71
CA VAL A 488 14.49 2.03 -2.18
C VAL A 488 15.88 2.35 -2.73
N ALA A 489 16.65 3.25 -2.10
CA ALA A 489 18.01 3.61 -2.53
C ALA A 489 18.98 2.43 -2.38
N ASN A 490 18.89 1.66 -1.28
CA ASN A 490 19.72 0.47 -1.05
C ASN A 490 19.46 -0.62 -2.11
N ILE A 491 18.18 -0.89 -2.43
CA ILE A 491 17.85 -1.86 -3.50
C ILE A 491 18.32 -1.33 -4.86
N ALA A 492 18.18 -0.04 -5.13
CA ALA A 492 18.63 0.56 -6.37
C ALA A 492 20.15 0.47 -6.54
N VAL A 493 20.93 0.77 -5.48
CA VAL A 493 22.39 0.63 -5.54
C VAL A 493 22.83 -0.83 -5.65
N LEU A 494 22.11 -1.76 -4.98
CA LEU A 494 22.39 -3.20 -5.08
C LEU A 494 22.18 -3.73 -6.50
N VAL A 495 21.04 -3.39 -7.13
CA VAL A 495 20.73 -3.76 -8.52
C VAL A 495 21.74 -3.11 -9.49
N ARG A 496 22.05 -1.84 -9.29
CA ARG A 496 23.03 -1.13 -10.12
C ARG A 496 24.44 -1.74 -9.99
N ALA A 497 24.89 -2.03 -8.78
CA ALA A 497 26.17 -2.69 -8.53
C ALA A 497 26.25 -4.07 -9.19
N ALA A 498 25.19 -4.89 -9.07
CA ALA A 498 25.10 -6.20 -9.72
C ALA A 498 25.16 -6.11 -11.26
N ALA A 499 24.67 -5.00 -11.84
CA ALA A 499 24.75 -4.74 -13.27
C ALA A 499 26.14 -4.25 -13.73
N ILE A 500 26.83 -3.47 -12.89
CA ILE A 500 28.12 -2.85 -13.24
C ILE A 500 29.30 -3.82 -13.06
N ILE A 501 29.25 -4.71 -12.08
CA ILE A 501 30.38 -5.59 -11.77
C ILE A 501 30.51 -6.68 -12.83
N ASP A 502 31.51 -6.59 -13.70
CA ASP A 502 31.86 -7.60 -14.71
C ASP A 502 32.74 -8.74 -14.17
N GLY A 503 33.05 -8.75 -12.91
CA GLY A 503 33.88 -9.75 -12.26
C GLY A 503 33.09 -10.61 -11.29
N ARG A 504 33.18 -11.93 -11.47
CA ARG A 504 32.64 -12.90 -10.51
C ARG A 504 33.66 -13.12 -9.40
N LEU A 505 33.21 -13.05 -8.16
CA LEU A 505 33.96 -13.68 -7.08
C LEU A 505 34.01 -15.18 -7.34
N SER A 506 35.13 -15.81 -7.05
CA SER A 506 35.17 -17.26 -7.06
C SER A 506 34.11 -17.81 -6.11
N TRP A 507 33.65 -19.03 -6.36
CA TRP A 507 32.59 -19.61 -5.51
C TRP A 507 33.01 -19.68 -4.03
N LYS A 508 34.29 -19.93 -3.73
CA LYS A 508 34.86 -19.95 -2.38
C LYS A 508 34.81 -18.55 -1.72
N GLN A 509 35.21 -17.52 -2.46
CA GLN A 509 35.13 -16.13 -1.99
C GLN A 509 33.67 -15.69 -1.76
N SER A 510 32.78 -16.06 -2.68
CA SER A 510 31.35 -15.78 -2.52
C SER A 510 30.78 -16.45 -1.28
N LEU A 511 31.14 -17.73 -1.02
CA LEU A 511 30.70 -18.43 0.19
C LEU A 511 31.24 -17.79 1.48
N LEU A 512 32.53 -17.43 1.51
CA LEU A 512 33.13 -16.81 2.69
C LEU A 512 32.45 -15.46 3.00
N VAL A 513 32.34 -14.57 2.00
CA VAL A 513 31.69 -13.26 2.18
C VAL A 513 30.21 -13.43 2.57
N THR A 514 29.50 -14.36 1.92
CA THR A 514 28.11 -14.70 2.24
C THR A 514 27.97 -15.17 3.68
N PHE A 515 28.86 -16.07 4.14
CA PHE A 515 28.79 -16.60 5.51
C PHE A 515 28.99 -15.50 6.55
N VAL A 516 30.03 -14.68 6.40
CA VAL A 516 30.30 -13.56 7.33
C VAL A 516 29.13 -12.60 7.35
N PHE A 517 28.59 -12.24 6.18
CA PHE A 517 27.48 -11.31 6.06
C PHE A 517 26.18 -11.88 6.65
N ALA A 518 25.89 -13.16 6.40
CA ALA A 518 24.74 -13.86 6.96
C ALA A 518 24.79 -13.94 8.50
N VAL A 519 26.00 -14.17 9.08
CA VAL A 519 26.19 -14.15 10.55
C VAL A 519 25.87 -12.76 11.10
N ILE A 520 26.42 -11.69 10.49
CA ILE A 520 26.18 -10.31 10.93
C ILE A 520 24.70 -9.95 10.87
N LEU A 521 24.02 -10.26 9.76
CA LEU A 521 22.59 -9.98 9.60
C LEU A 521 21.73 -10.80 10.57
N ALA A 522 22.03 -12.10 10.76
CA ALA A 522 21.29 -12.94 11.71
C ALA A 522 21.45 -12.44 13.15
N TRP A 523 22.68 -12.06 13.55
CA TRP A 523 22.94 -11.45 14.85
C TRP A 523 22.18 -10.12 15.00
N ALA A 524 22.23 -9.25 14.00
CA ALA A 524 21.56 -7.96 14.04
C ALA A 524 20.02 -8.11 14.16
N ASN A 525 19.43 -9.06 13.44
CA ASN A 525 17.99 -9.35 13.56
C ASN A 525 17.63 -9.88 14.94
N HIS A 526 18.46 -10.80 15.51
CA HIS A 526 18.24 -11.29 16.87
C HIS A 526 18.35 -10.16 17.89
N ALA A 527 19.41 -9.35 17.82
CA ALA A 527 19.65 -8.25 18.75
C ALA A 527 18.58 -7.14 18.65
N MET A 528 18.05 -6.86 17.45
CA MET A 528 17.00 -5.86 17.25
C MET A 528 15.64 -6.34 17.74
N TYR A 529 15.29 -7.61 17.51
CA TYR A 529 13.97 -8.16 17.78
C TYR A 529 13.96 -9.18 18.92
N LEU A 530 15.01 -9.27 19.71
CA LEU A 530 15.22 -10.05 20.94
C LEU A 530 14.26 -11.24 21.12
N SER A 531 13.20 -11.07 21.91
CA SER A 531 12.23 -12.12 22.25
C SER A 531 11.44 -12.65 21.02
N TYR A 532 11.29 -11.85 19.98
CA TYR A 532 10.56 -12.26 18.78
C TYR A 532 11.39 -13.23 17.90
N ILE A 533 12.68 -12.94 17.69
CA ILE A 533 13.61 -13.76 16.90
C ILE A 533 14.29 -14.77 17.82
N GLY A 534 13.58 -15.84 18.18
CA GLY A 534 14.15 -16.98 18.89
C GLY A 534 15.11 -17.82 18.03
N ARG A 535 15.73 -18.85 18.63
CA ARG A 535 16.81 -19.67 18.02
C ARG A 535 16.48 -20.18 16.61
N LEU A 536 15.28 -20.69 16.38
CA LEU A 536 14.87 -21.19 15.06
C LEU A 536 14.83 -20.08 14.00
N LEU A 537 14.29 -18.92 14.36
CA LEU A 537 14.22 -17.79 13.45
C LEU A 537 15.58 -17.14 13.20
N VAL A 538 16.53 -17.22 14.12
CA VAL A 538 17.94 -16.82 13.88
C VAL A 538 18.55 -17.68 12.78
N VAL A 539 18.37 -19.00 12.83
CA VAL A 539 18.84 -19.92 11.79
C VAL A 539 18.16 -19.61 10.45
N ALA A 540 16.86 -19.32 10.45
CA ALA A 540 16.13 -18.92 9.26
C ALA A 540 16.63 -17.59 8.69
N CYS A 541 16.88 -16.58 9.54
CA CYS A 541 17.49 -15.30 9.12
C CYS A 541 18.86 -15.53 8.49
N PHE A 542 19.71 -16.36 9.11
CA PHE A 542 21.01 -16.72 8.58
C PHE A 542 20.89 -17.38 7.19
N ALA A 543 20.01 -18.36 7.05
CA ALA A 543 19.82 -19.07 5.78
C ALA A 543 19.28 -18.13 4.68
N ILE A 544 18.30 -17.29 4.98
CA ILE A 544 17.72 -16.34 4.00
C ILE A 544 18.74 -15.27 3.63
N ALA A 545 19.41 -14.66 4.60
CA ALA A 545 20.47 -13.67 4.36
C ALA A 545 21.61 -14.28 3.54
N GLY A 546 21.99 -15.53 3.84
CA GLY A 546 22.99 -16.28 3.09
C GLY A 546 22.58 -16.53 1.64
N LEU A 547 21.37 -17.03 1.41
CA LEU A 547 20.87 -17.31 0.06
C LEU A 547 20.77 -16.02 -0.77
N LEU A 548 20.23 -14.94 -0.19
CA LEU A 548 20.14 -13.63 -0.84
C LEU A 548 21.51 -13.07 -1.19
N SER A 549 22.43 -13.07 -0.25
CA SER A 549 23.80 -12.55 -0.45
C SER A 549 24.56 -13.38 -1.47
N PHE A 550 24.43 -14.71 -1.41
CA PHE A 550 25.04 -15.61 -2.39
C PHE A 550 24.48 -15.40 -3.80
N ALA A 551 23.17 -15.22 -3.95
CA ALA A 551 22.57 -14.92 -5.24
C ALA A 551 23.07 -13.62 -5.87
N VAL A 552 23.39 -12.62 -5.04
CA VAL A 552 23.96 -11.34 -5.50
C VAL A 552 25.44 -11.46 -5.82
N LEU A 553 26.24 -12.11 -4.96
CA LEU A 553 27.70 -12.20 -5.07
C LEU A 553 28.15 -13.21 -6.15
N ASN A 554 27.41 -14.31 -6.30
CA ASN A 554 27.73 -15.38 -7.24
C ASN A 554 26.79 -15.36 -8.44
N ASN A 555 27.28 -14.89 -9.57
CA ASN A 555 26.54 -14.86 -10.82
C ASN A 555 26.64 -16.18 -11.62
N GLY A 556 26.94 -17.32 -10.94
CA GLY A 556 27.04 -18.65 -11.52
C GLY A 556 25.69 -19.24 -11.93
N VAL A 557 25.72 -20.40 -12.58
CA VAL A 557 24.52 -21.12 -13.03
C VAL A 557 23.61 -21.44 -11.83
N ILE A 558 24.15 -22.03 -10.77
CA ILE A 558 23.41 -22.43 -9.57
C ILE A 558 22.72 -21.21 -8.92
N ALA A 559 23.44 -20.09 -8.78
CA ALA A 559 22.88 -18.88 -8.19
C ALA A 559 21.68 -18.36 -9.00
N ARG A 560 21.72 -18.42 -10.33
CA ARG A 560 20.66 -17.94 -11.21
C ARG A 560 19.50 -18.90 -11.39
N THR A 561 19.77 -20.23 -11.47
CA THR A 561 18.74 -21.21 -11.81
C THR A 561 18.10 -21.85 -10.60
N VAL A 562 18.73 -21.81 -9.44
CA VAL A 562 18.23 -22.45 -8.21
C VAL A 562 18.02 -21.42 -7.11
N VAL A 563 19.08 -20.68 -6.72
CA VAL A 563 19.02 -19.82 -5.53
C VAL A 563 18.09 -18.62 -5.75
N ALA A 564 18.24 -17.90 -6.85
CA ALA A 564 17.43 -16.71 -7.13
C ALA A 564 15.92 -17.03 -7.25
N PRO A 565 15.46 -18.11 -7.92
CA PRO A 565 14.06 -18.53 -7.89
C PRO A 565 13.55 -18.86 -6.49
N ILE A 566 14.29 -19.66 -5.70
CA ILE A 566 13.91 -20.02 -4.33
C ILE A 566 13.69 -18.76 -3.48
N VAL A 567 14.67 -17.85 -3.51
CA VAL A 567 14.59 -16.57 -2.80
C VAL A 567 13.41 -15.74 -3.29
N SER A 568 13.21 -15.65 -4.61
CA SER A 568 12.07 -14.91 -5.18
C SER A 568 10.73 -15.46 -4.71
N VAL A 569 10.58 -16.78 -4.66
CA VAL A 569 9.36 -17.42 -4.13
C VAL A 569 9.21 -17.11 -2.64
N GLY A 570 10.27 -17.20 -1.84
CA GLY A 570 10.22 -16.86 -0.41
C GLY A 570 9.78 -15.41 -0.15
N LEU A 571 10.33 -14.46 -0.91
CA LEU A 571 9.95 -13.05 -0.83
C LEU A 571 8.50 -12.82 -1.27
N LEU A 572 8.07 -13.46 -2.35
CA LEU A 572 6.68 -13.42 -2.81
C LEU A 572 5.72 -13.97 -1.75
N VAL A 573 6.03 -15.15 -1.20
CA VAL A 573 5.20 -15.76 -0.15
C VAL A 573 5.10 -14.87 1.07
N SER A 574 6.22 -14.33 1.56
CA SER A 574 6.22 -13.44 2.72
C SER A 574 5.43 -12.16 2.42
N GLY A 575 5.75 -11.46 1.32
CA GLY A 575 5.13 -10.18 0.99
C GLY A 575 3.61 -10.32 0.73
N LEU A 576 3.22 -11.29 -0.08
CA LEU A 576 1.80 -11.51 -0.41
C LEU A 576 0.98 -12.10 0.76
N SER A 577 1.63 -12.62 1.80
CA SER A 577 0.95 -13.10 3.02
C SER A 577 0.73 -11.98 4.07
N VAL A 578 1.24 -10.79 3.85
CA VAL A 578 0.95 -9.63 4.72
C VAL A 578 -0.54 -9.28 4.62
N ASN A 579 -1.07 -9.24 3.41
CA ASN A 579 -2.46 -8.93 3.14
C ASN A 579 -3.26 -10.23 2.91
N PRO A 580 -4.53 -10.30 3.35
CA PRO A 580 -5.38 -11.41 2.98
C PRO A 580 -5.70 -11.38 1.49
N VAL A 581 -6.19 -12.50 0.98
CA VAL A 581 -6.97 -12.52 -0.27
C VAL A 581 -8.42 -12.59 0.15
N GLN A 582 -9.10 -11.45 0.11
CA GLN A 582 -10.49 -11.27 0.52
C GLN A 582 -11.41 -11.36 -0.69
N TYR A 583 -12.48 -12.15 -0.60
CA TYR A 583 -13.53 -12.23 -1.60
C TYR A 583 -14.66 -11.24 -1.27
N GLY A 584 -15.09 -10.45 -2.24
CA GLY A 584 -16.23 -9.55 -2.12
C GLY A 584 -16.06 -8.45 -1.07
N SER A 585 -17.17 -7.87 -0.66
CA SER A 585 -17.22 -6.78 0.32
C SER A 585 -18.31 -7.01 1.40
N ALA A 586 -18.79 -8.25 1.56
CA ALA A 586 -19.85 -8.59 2.51
C ALA A 586 -19.58 -8.13 3.95
N PRO A 587 -18.33 -8.20 4.48
CA PRO A 587 -18.03 -7.69 5.81
C PRO A 587 -18.34 -6.20 6.02
N VAL A 588 -18.40 -5.41 4.96
CA VAL A 588 -18.80 -3.99 5.00
C VAL A 588 -20.28 -3.82 4.66
N THR A 589 -20.77 -4.52 3.62
CA THR A 589 -22.06 -4.22 3.00
C THR A 589 -23.21 -5.13 3.43
N LYS A 590 -22.92 -6.24 4.12
CA LYS A 590 -23.93 -7.25 4.48
C LYS A 590 -23.96 -7.57 5.98
N GLN A 591 -23.46 -6.68 6.83
CA GLN A 591 -23.59 -6.83 8.28
C GLN A 591 -25.05 -6.68 8.70
N PRO A 592 -25.66 -7.62 9.44
CA PRO A 592 -27.06 -7.57 9.83
C PRO A 592 -27.45 -6.26 10.53
N LEU A 593 -26.62 -5.80 11.48
CA LEU A 593 -26.79 -4.52 12.16
C LEU A 593 -26.92 -3.34 11.19
N ILE A 594 -26.01 -3.27 10.23
CA ILE A 594 -25.97 -2.16 9.27
C ILE A 594 -27.11 -2.25 8.25
N GLN A 595 -27.49 -3.46 7.83
CA GLN A 595 -28.66 -3.66 6.97
C GLN A 595 -29.94 -3.21 7.67
N GLN A 596 -30.09 -3.47 8.96
CA GLN A 596 -31.23 -2.96 9.74
C GLN A 596 -31.23 -1.43 9.77
N VAL A 597 -30.10 -0.78 10.13
CA VAL A 597 -30.01 0.69 10.18
C VAL A 597 -30.29 1.29 8.79
N GLN A 598 -29.78 0.66 7.72
CA GLN A 598 -30.03 1.10 6.34
C GLN A 598 -31.50 0.96 5.94
N SER A 599 -32.19 -0.10 6.34
CA SER A 599 -33.62 -0.27 6.07
C SER A 599 -34.46 0.74 6.82
N LEU A 600 -34.12 1.00 8.08
CA LEU A 600 -34.81 1.97 8.92
C LEU A 600 -34.67 3.42 8.44
N ARG A 601 -33.66 3.73 7.63
CA ARG A 601 -33.40 5.08 7.12
C ARG A 601 -34.57 5.66 6.31
N SER A 602 -35.30 4.83 5.55
CA SER A 602 -36.41 5.27 4.74
C SER A 602 -37.61 5.65 5.59
N GLU A 603 -37.86 4.95 6.69
CA GLU A 603 -38.97 5.16 7.60
C GLU A 603 -38.65 6.19 8.68
N ASN A 604 -37.37 6.31 9.06
CA ASN A 604 -36.84 7.21 10.07
C ASN A 604 -35.78 8.11 9.46
N PRO A 605 -36.16 9.11 8.65
CA PRO A 605 -35.25 10.01 8.00
C PRO A 605 -34.53 10.88 9.01
N GLY A 606 -33.31 11.34 8.66
CA GLY A 606 -32.51 12.25 9.45
C GLY A 606 -31.16 11.65 9.85
N MET A 607 -30.43 12.42 10.62
CA MET A 607 -29.07 12.08 11.03
C MET A 607 -29.07 11.12 12.21
N TRP A 608 -28.15 10.17 12.19
CA TRP A 608 -27.90 9.18 13.24
C TRP A 608 -26.71 9.58 14.11
N ALA A 609 -26.77 9.29 15.38
CA ALA A 609 -25.60 9.21 16.24
C ALA A 609 -25.32 7.76 16.64
N ILE A 610 -24.06 7.39 16.69
CA ILE A 610 -23.64 6.05 17.14
C ILE A 610 -23.06 6.19 18.53
N ASP A 611 -23.84 5.83 19.52
CA ASP A 611 -23.47 5.81 20.95
C ASP A 611 -22.82 4.46 21.27
N ASP A 612 -21.53 4.37 21.12
CA ASP A 612 -20.76 3.14 21.35
C ASP A 612 -19.29 3.46 21.68
N ALA A 613 -18.63 2.57 22.39
CA ALA A 613 -17.18 2.67 22.64
C ALA A 613 -16.37 2.73 21.33
N PHE A 614 -16.89 2.08 20.27
CA PHE A 614 -16.36 2.16 18.88
C PHE A 614 -17.23 3.04 17.98
N GLY A 615 -17.85 4.08 18.54
CA GLY A 615 -18.90 4.86 17.86
C GLY A 615 -18.47 5.43 16.52
N SER A 616 -17.30 6.08 16.45
CA SER A 616 -16.80 6.62 15.19
C SER A 616 -16.47 5.55 14.15
N GLN A 617 -15.96 4.40 14.56
CA GLN A 617 -15.66 3.28 13.65
C GLN A 617 -16.97 2.73 13.06
N LEU A 618 -17.98 2.45 13.91
CA LEU A 618 -19.29 1.99 13.46
C LEU A 618 -20.01 3.04 12.62
N ALA A 619 -19.85 4.34 12.94
CA ALA A 619 -20.38 5.41 12.13
C ALA A 619 -19.78 5.42 10.72
N ASN A 620 -18.46 5.17 10.57
CA ASN A 620 -17.84 5.01 9.27
C ASN A 620 -18.42 3.81 8.49
N LEU A 621 -18.69 2.69 9.19
CA LEU A 621 -19.34 1.54 8.56
C LEU A 621 -20.77 1.88 8.12
N ALA A 622 -21.51 2.65 8.90
CA ALA A 622 -22.85 3.12 8.56
C ALA A 622 -22.81 4.07 7.35
N VAL A 623 -21.89 5.03 7.32
CA VAL A 623 -21.70 5.94 6.18
C VAL A 623 -21.28 5.18 4.92
N ALA A 624 -20.47 4.13 5.02
CA ALA A 624 -20.13 3.26 3.91
C ALA A 624 -21.37 2.60 3.24
N ASN A 625 -22.48 2.55 3.96
CA ASN A 625 -23.77 2.03 3.51
C ASN A 625 -24.83 3.15 3.32
N GLY A 626 -24.39 4.39 3.20
CA GLY A 626 -25.25 5.54 2.87
C GLY A 626 -26.05 6.10 4.04
N VAL A 627 -25.71 5.75 5.28
CA VAL A 627 -26.37 6.31 6.47
C VAL A 627 -25.69 7.60 6.89
N HIS A 628 -26.45 8.70 6.97
CA HIS A 628 -25.95 9.98 7.45
C HIS A 628 -25.71 9.93 8.96
N THR A 629 -24.47 10.15 9.42
CA THR A 629 -24.11 10.05 10.83
C THR A 629 -23.38 11.30 11.33
N LEU A 630 -23.67 11.69 12.60
CA LEU A 630 -23.03 12.82 13.26
C LEU A 630 -21.53 12.55 13.51
N ASN A 631 -21.22 11.39 14.03
CA ASN A 631 -19.92 11.04 14.58
C ASN A 631 -19.11 10.05 13.71
N ALA A 632 -19.33 10.07 12.39
CA ALA A 632 -18.36 9.54 11.46
C ALA A 632 -17.03 10.30 11.59
N LEU A 633 -15.97 9.75 11.00
CA LEU A 633 -14.65 10.38 11.03
C LEU A 633 -14.71 11.86 10.62
N GLU A 634 -14.35 12.73 11.52
CA GLU A 634 -14.25 14.17 11.26
C GLU A 634 -12.95 14.47 10.51
N VAL A 635 -13.06 14.56 9.18
CA VAL A 635 -11.93 14.79 8.28
C VAL A 635 -11.33 16.19 8.49
N THR A 636 -12.20 17.17 8.68
CA THR A 636 -11.88 18.54 9.06
C THR A 636 -12.82 18.97 10.16
N PRO A 637 -12.35 19.74 11.16
CA PRO A 637 -13.17 20.13 12.30
C PRO A 637 -14.44 20.84 11.87
N ASP A 638 -15.58 20.40 12.42
CA ASP A 638 -16.87 21.07 12.27
C ASP A 638 -17.12 22.00 13.46
N LEU A 639 -16.32 23.08 13.52
CA LEU A 639 -16.39 24.05 14.60
C LEU A 639 -17.79 24.64 14.79
N ALA A 640 -18.56 24.81 13.71
CA ALA A 640 -19.90 25.38 13.78
C ALA A 640 -20.89 24.45 14.51
N THR A 641 -20.77 23.15 14.30
CA THR A 641 -21.59 22.16 14.99
C THR A 641 -21.21 22.05 16.47
N TRP A 642 -19.92 21.99 16.79
CA TRP A 642 -19.49 21.82 18.17
C TRP A 642 -19.68 23.11 19.02
N LYS A 643 -19.60 24.28 18.43
CA LYS A 643 -19.92 25.57 19.11
C LYS A 643 -21.37 25.67 19.56
N LYS A 644 -22.29 24.89 19.02
CA LYS A 644 -23.66 24.79 19.55
C LYS A 644 -23.66 24.25 21.00
N LEU A 645 -22.72 23.36 21.34
CA LEU A 645 -22.57 22.81 22.69
C LEU A 645 -21.55 23.58 23.53
N ASP A 646 -20.66 24.33 22.89
CA ASP A 646 -19.59 25.12 23.54
C ASP A 646 -19.58 26.57 23.02
N PRO A 647 -20.58 27.40 23.35
CA PRO A 647 -20.65 28.79 22.87
C PRO A 647 -19.46 29.64 23.26
N ASN A 648 -18.82 29.31 24.39
CA ASN A 648 -17.70 30.06 24.94
C ASN A 648 -16.33 29.56 24.45
N GLY A 649 -16.25 28.49 23.70
CA GLY A 649 -15.01 27.92 23.18
C GLY A 649 -14.11 27.31 24.25
N ARG A 650 -14.67 26.88 25.40
CA ARG A 650 -13.91 26.27 26.50
C ARG A 650 -13.14 25.01 26.08
N TRP A 651 -13.69 24.21 25.16
CA TRP A 651 -13.13 22.94 24.70
C TRP A 651 -12.66 22.98 23.25
N GLU A 652 -12.48 24.18 22.65
CA GLU A 652 -12.13 24.31 21.22
C GLU A 652 -10.85 23.54 20.87
N GLU A 653 -9.84 23.50 21.75
CA GLU A 653 -8.64 22.69 21.54
C GLU A 653 -8.91 21.17 21.44
N ILE A 654 -10.01 20.68 22.02
CA ILE A 654 -10.40 19.29 21.97
C ILE A 654 -11.05 18.95 20.64
N TYR A 655 -11.99 19.76 20.16
CA TYR A 655 -12.72 19.44 18.94
C TYR A 655 -12.18 20.12 17.67
N ASN A 656 -11.20 21.03 17.77
CA ASN A 656 -10.55 21.62 16.60
C ASN A 656 -9.43 20.69 16.08
N ARG A 657 -9.78 19.51 15.58
CA ARG A 657 -8.83 18.52 15.10
C ARG A 657 -9.42 17.57 14.05
N TYR A 658 -8.55 16.89 13.32
CA TYR A 658 -8.89 15.63 12.70
C TYR A 658 -9.16 14.61 13.80
N ALA A 659 -10.33 13.98 13.83
CA ALA A 659 -10.68 13.09 14.94
C ALA A 659 -11.66 11.97 14.60
N PHE A 660 -11.44 10.85 15.29
CA PHE A 660 -12.48 9.87 15.55
C PHE A 660 -13.36 10.40 16.70
N VAL A 661 -14.63 10.64 16.42
CA VAL A 661 -15.57 11.21 17.39
C VAL A 661 -16.45 10.11 17.97
N SER A 662 -16.35 9.88 19.28
CA SER A 662 -17.27 9.01 20.01
C SER A 662 -18.39 9.85 20.64
N VAL A 663 -19.61 9.36 20.59
CA VAL A 663 -20.76 9.93 21.26
C VAL A 663 -21.10 9.03 22.46
N ASN A 664 -21.39 9.65 23.59
CA ASN A 664 -21.91 8.97 24.78
C ASN A 664 -23.18 9.70 25.23
N VAL A 665 -24.32 8.98 25.20
CA VAL A 665 -25.61 9.50 25.66
C VAL A 665 -25.67 9.43 27.17
N VAL A 666 -25.99 10.57 27.79
CA VAL A 666 -26.05 10.73 29.25
C VAL A 666 -27.42 11.31 29.67
N GLU A 667 -27.88 10.95 30.89
CA GLU A 667 -29.17 11.40 31.43
C GLU A 667 -29.18 12.90 31.75
N GLN A 668 -28.07 13.41 32.25
CA GLN A 668 -27.91 14.80 32.65
C GLN A 668 -26.71 15.43 31.95
N GLU A 669 -26.75 16.76 31.82
CA GLU A 669 -25.68 17.51 31.16
C GLU A 669 -24.34 17.30 31.88
N ALA A 670 -23.35 16.84 31.17
CA ALA A 670 -22.03 16.57 31.69
C ALA A 670 -21.26 17.87 32.00
N ALA A 671 -20.51 17.90 33.11
CA ALA A 671 -19.63 19.02 33.44
C ALA A 671 -18.55 19.26 32.38
N ASP A 672 -18.03 18.17 31.81
CA ASP A 672 -17.12 18.17 30.68
C ASP A 672 -17.80 17.50 29.48
N VAL A 673 -18.38 18.33 28.61
CA VAL A 673 -19.11 17.88 27.43
C VAL A 673 -18.16 17.20 26.42
N PHE A 674 -16.91 17.67 26.34
CA PHE A 674 -15.87 17.13 25.47
C PHE A 674 -14.70 16.59 26.26
N THR A 675 -14.31 15.35 26.01
CA THR A 675 -13.18 14.67 26.67
C THR A 675 -12.19 14.19 25.61
N LEU A 676 -10.93 14.64 25.69
CA LEU A 676 -9.85 14.16 24.83
C LEU A 676 -9.43 12.76 25.23
N VAL A 677 -9.49 11.80 24.29
CA VAL A 677 -9.11 10.41 24.50
C VAL A 677 -7.68 10.13 23.98
N SER A 678 -7.39 10.61 22.78
CA SER A 678 -6.07 10.52 22.16
C SER A 678 -5.86 11.74 21.25
N PRO A 679 -4.65 11.97 20.72
CA PRO A 679 -4.42 13.12 19.83
C PRO A 679 -5.40 13.23 18.66
N ASP A 680 -5.94 12.12 18.18
CA ASP A 680 -6.87 12.00 17.05
C ASP A 680 -8.24 11.43 17.45
N SER A 681 -8.62 11.50 18.72
CA SER A 681 -9.91 10.99 19.20
C SER A 681 -10.43 11.78 20.40
N PHE A 682 -11.72 12.09 20.40
CA PHE A 682 -12.41 12.67 21.54
C PHE A 682 -13.82 12.07 21.69
N THR A 683 -14.35 12.17 22.91
CA THR A 683 -15.73 11.78 23.24
C THR A 683 -16.57 13.02 23.52
N VAL A 684 -17.81 13.02 23.03
CA VAL A 684 -18.83 14.01 23.31
C VAL A 684 -19.90 13.37 24.20
N HIS A 685 -20.10 13.93 25.40
CA HIS A 685 -21.12 13.49 26.34
C HIS A 685 -22.37 14.37 26.16
N VAL A 686 -23.47 13.80 25.70
CA VAL A 686 -24.65 14.55 25.23
C VAL A 686 -25.96 13.99 25.75
N THR A 687 -26.86 14.88 26.12
CA THR A 687 -28.25 14.56 26.42
C THR A 687 -29.08 14.50 25.13
N PRO A 688 -30.29 13.91 25.13
CA PRO A 688 -31.19 13.90 23.97
C PRO A 688 -31.51 15.31 23.44
N ALA A 689 -31.67 16.29 24.35
CA ALA A 689 -31.87 17.70 23.97
C ALA A 689 -30.67 18.25 23.19
N GLN A 690 -29.47 17.98 23.64
CA GLN A 690 -28.24 18.37 22.94
C GLN A 690 -28.07 17.65 21.60
N LEU A 691 -28.39 16.36 21.50
CA LEU A 691 -28.43 15.61 20.24
C LEU A 691 -29.41 16.24 19.23
N ARG A 692 -30.62 16.61 19.68
CA ARG A 692 -31.60 17.31 18.83
C ARG A 692 -31.07 18.69 18.37
N LYS A 693 -30.38 19.43 19.26
CA LYS A 693 -29.73 20.70 18.92
C LYS A 693 -28.66 20.54 17.85
N LEU A 694 -27.97 19.37 17.83
CA LEU A 694 -27.00 19.00 16.79
C LEU A 694 -27.66 18.49 15.50
N GLY A 695 -28.98 18.29 15.48
CA GLY A 695 -29.72 17.80 14.31
C GLY A 695 -29.88 16.28 14.25
N VAL A 696 -29.53 15.56 15.32
CA VAL A 696 -29.68 14.10 15.40
C VAL A 696 -31.14 13.73 15.65
N ASN A 697 -31.62 12.75 14.88
CA ASN A 697 -32.97 12.21 15.00
C ASN A 697 -32.97 10.81 15.60
N ASN A 698 -31.97 10.01 15.28
CA ASN A 698 -31.91 8.60 15.61
C ASN A 698 -30.58 8.27 16.30
N VAL A 699 -30.61 7.27 17.18
CA VAL A 699 -29.42 6.80 17.92
C VAL A 699 -29.32 5.28 17.80
N LEU A 700 -28.12 4.79 17.54
CA LEU A 700 -27.77 3.38 17.70
C LEU A 700 -26.94 3.23 18.95
N SER A 701 -27.40 2.46 19.94
CA SER A 701 -26.77 2.36 21.26
C SER A 701 -26.78 0.94 21.80
N PRO A 702 -25.74 0.52 22.54
CA PRO A 702 -25.77 -0.67 23.38
C PRO A 702 -26.53 -0.43 24.71
N GLN A 703 -26.77 0.83 25.06
CA GLN A 703 -27.55 1.18 26.26
C GLN A 703 -29.03 0.97 26.03
N LYS A 704 -29.78 0.67 27.08
CA LYS A 704 -31.24 0.59 27.02
C LYS A 704 -31.83 1.98 27.24
N LEU A 705 -31.73 2.82 26.22
CA LEU A 705 -32.15 4.22 26.29
C LEU A 705 -33.65 4.41 26.54
N ASP A 706 -34.47 3.42 26.20
CA ASP A 706 -35.91 3.36 26.47
C ASP A 706 -36.25 3.12 27.97
N GLU A 707 -35.29 2.60 28.76
CA GLU A 707 -35.46 2.41 30.23
C GLU A 707 -34.88 3.60 31.05
N MET A 708 -34.13 4.51 30.42
CA MET A 708 -33.50 5.68 31.07
C MET A 708 -34.45 6.87 31.13
N GLN A 709 -34.22 7.79 32.10
CA GLN A 709 -35.03 8.98 32.29
C GLN A 709 -34.29 10.23 31.76
N PHE A 710 -34.97 10.97 30.89
CA PHE A 710 -34.43 12.21 30.31
C PHE A 710 -35.44 13.33 30.46
N ASP A 711 -34.99 14.56 30.74
CA ASP A 711 -35.83 15.72 30.90
C ASP A 711 -36.43 16.18 29.56
N GLY A 712 -37.79 16.09 29.43
CA GLY A 712 -38.53 16.48 28.23
C GLY A 712 -38.32 15.63 26.98
N TYR A 713 -37.63 14.50 27.11
CA TYR A 713 -37.32 13.60 25.99
C TYR A 713 -37.48 12.12 26.37
N SER A 714 -37.71 11.28 25.37
CA SER A 714 -37.68 9.82 25.52
C SER A 714 -37.08 9.19 24.25
N PHE A 715 -36.72 7.92 24.35
CA PHE A 715 -36.27 7.13 23.22
C PHE A 715 -37.30 6.06 22.86
N GLU A 716 -37.73 6.03 21.63
CA GLU A 716 -38.58 4.99 21.08
C GLU A 716 -37.71 3.96 20.35
N ARG A 717 -37.79 2.70 20.74
CA ARG A 717 -37.15 1.62 20.03
C ARG A 717 -37.79 1.41 18.66
N ILE A 718 -36.98 1.51 17.59
CA ILE A 718 -37.44 1.42 16.19
C ILE A 718 -36.97 0.16 15.46
N GLY A 719 -36.20 -0.71 16.12
CA GLY A 719 -35.74 -1.96 15.54
C GLY A 719 -35.33 -2.99 16.60
N GLU A 720 -34.82 -4.12 16.13
CA GLU A 720 -34.35 -5.20 17.00
C GLU A 720 -32.94 -4.92 17.53
N THR A 721 -32.59 -5.55 18.64
CA THR A 721 -31.22 -5.54 19.14
C THR A 721 -30.39 -6.53 18.33
N ILE A 722 -29.42 -6.04 17.57
CA ILE A 722 -28.48 -6.85 16.79
C ILE A 722 -27.06 -6.54 17.26
N ASP A 723 -26.24 -7.55 17.44
CA ASP A 723 -24.86 -7.44 17.92
C ASP A 723 -24.73 -6.59 19.20
N GLY A 724 -25.74 -6.70 20.10
CA GLY A 724 -25.84 -5.96 21.36
C GLY A 724 -26.19 -4.48 21.22
N ARG A 725 -26.64 -4.01 20.08
CA ARG A 725 -26.99 -2.61 19.81
C ARG A 725 -28.43 -2.48 19.33
N THR A 726 -29.12 -1.47 19.83
CA THR A 726 -30.56 -1.20 19.56
C THR A 726 -30.69 0.15 18.87
N PRO A 727 -31.45 0.24 17.78
CA PRO A 727 -31.77 1.52 17.14
C PRO A 727 -32.95 2.20 17.84
N TYR A 728 -32.79 3.48 18.12
CA TYR A 728 -33.78 4.33 18.78
C TYR A 728 -34.06 5.60 17.96
N ARG A 729 -35.28 6.13 18.12
CA ARG A 729 -35.68 7.49 17.68
C ARG A 729 -35.82 8.39 18.89
N ILE A 730 -35.33 9.62 18.79
CA ILE A 730 -35.48 10.62 19.84
C ILE A 730 -36.88 11.25 19.72
N ILE A 731 -37.68 11.14 20.77
CA ILE A 731 -39.04 11.73 20.90
C ILE A 731 -38.98 12.87 21.91
N GLN A 732 -39.48 14.04 21.52
CA GLN A 732 -39.72 15.16 22.44
C GLN A 732 -41.07 14.94 23.10
N GLN A 733 -41.12 14.97 24.42
CA GLN A 733 -42.34 14.82 25.22
C GLN A 733 -43.13 16.12 25.33
#